data_a3e25f6393bc46de6af7347355914a1e
#
_entry.id   a3e25f6393bc46de6af7347355914a1e
#
_cell.length_a   1.000
_cell.length_b   1.000
_cell.length_c   1.000
_cell.angle_alpha   90.00
_cell.angle_beta   90.00
_cell.angle_gamma   90.00
#
_symmetry.space_group_name_H-M   'P 1'
#
loop_
_entity.id
_entity.type
_entity.pdbx_description
1 polymer ?
#
loop_
_entity_poly.entity_id
_entity_poly.type
_entity_poly.pdbx_seq_one_letter_code
_entity_poly.pdbx_strand_id
1 'polypeptide(L)'
;MSDELVNMQYNRTNDTTWMVDIDGRYSNIIRDYLINDGIPEEGVDQILQNAARTLGYCPNPDDDKTCQRTGIVIGKVQSGKTSNFISLTALAFDNGYDVVIVLGGTKKPLVKQNRERIVEYFGDNNDVLVLDTTDFRDQLNEKSIKQFTKKMGKKIVVVALKNSNQIGFITDNMFTNSSLSDEPVLIIDDEGDEASLNTLVNKNKKSSTYKSIEALKQRINRHCFLSVTATPQANLLIDTLDVLSPDFGVLVDPGKGYCGLDVFHSDGKYIKEIPGKEESLLDEGIPDSFISAISMFFVACAINRYRCSSQKKLSMLVHPSHLKADHQKVFNKVNDLIEDWRALSEDKNDIAYQDLKSKLVLAYNEYKKTIVDIPKFDYIEDGIITAIETCGLHIVNGDKVSSGADEIYDFNIYIGGAMLGRGLTLKGLAITYIIRTAKGVSAADTVQQRARWFGYKTKYLDLCRVFAVEKIIKEFQAIRDHEEDLWDTVRETNLQGTRFKDMARIFMLSDNLRMTRANVAKTENFAFSLWNKQREFLSIKQYIDSNNSVIDSFKGSHMVETEKLGEGAPYRLIKNVAFSEVKEQLLDKFIFPDQSKFNNGVIDKLAIIFNRKGIAPKIDVIWMRDGRTSLHDINNGHIPNYMVGRRPKDITKPITYKGDEKQFCRDGIMQLQIHTIEDKITGVVSPTLALYIPKEIIEKLTNLVIPA
;
A
#
# COMPACT_ATOMS: atom_id res chain seq x y z
N MET A 1 28.54 6.42 -12.27
CA MET A 1 29.29 5.38 -11.50
C MET A 1 28.52 4.87 -10.26
N SER A 2 27.60 5.60 -9.66
CA SER A 2 26.75 5.10 -8.55
C SER A 2 25.57 4.24 -9.01
N ASP A 3 24.99 4.54 -10.16
CA ASP A 3 23.78 3.84 -10.66
C ASP A 3 24.09 2.50 -11.34
N GLU A 4 25.27 2.35 -11.96
CA GLU A 4 25.72 1.06 -12.50
C GLU A 4 26.10 0.05 -11.40
N LEU A 5 26.61 0.52 -10.27
CA LEU A 5 26.92 -0.36 -9.13
C LEU A 5 25.65 -0.86 -8.41
N VAL A 6 24.59 -0.05 -8.38
CA VAL A 6 23.27 -0.47 -7.84
C VAL A 6 22.65 -1.53 -8.75
N ASN A 7 22.72 -1.37 -10.07
CA ASN A 7 22.21 -2.38 -11.02
C ASN A 7 22.98 -3.71 -10.97
N MET A 8 24.28 -3.70 -10.67
CA MET A 8 25.08 -4.95 -10.55
C MET A 8 24.82 -5.71 -9.24
N GLN A 9 24.41 -5.06 -8.16
CA GLN A 9 24.10 -5.74 -6.90
C GLN A 9 22.73 -6.45 -6.91
N TYR A 10 21.77 -6.00 -7.72
CA TYR A 10 20.46 -6.66 -7.87
C TYR A 10 20.52 -8.01 -8.62
N ASN A 11 21.66 -8.34 -9.25
CA ASN A 11 21.83 -9.57 -10.04
C ASN A 11 22.39 -10.77 -9.24
N ARG A 12 22.43 -10.73 -7.91
CA ARG A 12 23.02 -11.81 -7.10
C ARG A 12 22.15 -12.29 -5.94
N THR A 13 20.90 -12.61 -6.20
CA THR A 13 20.17 -13.52 -5.33
C THR A 13 19.98 -14.85 -6.03
N ASN A 14 20.28 -15.95 -5.34
CA ASN A 14 20.27 -17.33 -5.85
C ASN A 14 18.91 -17.87 -6.33
N ASP A 15 17.92 -17.02 -6.55
CA ASP A 15 16.61 -17.36 -7.08
C ASP A 15 16.45 -16.78 -8.50
N THR A 16 16.98 -17.53 -9.43
CA THR A 16 16.65 -17.56 -10.87
C THR A 16 16.07 -16.29 -11.47
N THR A 17 16.85 -15.21 -11.50
CA THR A 17 16.65 -14.18 -12.51
C THR A 17 17.39 -14.61 -13.77
N TRP A 18 16.64 -14.83 -14.83
CA TRP A 18 17.18 -15.01 -16.16
C TRP A 18 17.24 -13.66 -16.88
N MET A 19 18.08 -13.56 -17.91
CA MET A 19 18.26 -12.32 -18.65
C MET A 19 17.08 -12.11 -19.59
N VAL A 20 16.31 -11.03 -19.38
CA VAL A 20 15.16 -10.63 -20.21
C VAL A 20 15.64 -9.75 -21.35
N ASP A 21 15.26 -10.08 -22.58
CA ASP A 21 15.43 -9.20 -23.74
C ASP A 21 14.44 -8.06 -23.68
N ILE A 22 14.92 -6.82 -23.68
CA ILE A 22 14.14 -5.58 -23.59
C ILE A 22 13.99 -4.85 -24.93
N ASP A 23 14.68 -5.30 -25.98
CA ASP A 23 14.71 -4.67 -27.30
C ASP A 23 14.01 -5.51 -28.38
N GLY A 24 13.03 -6.30 -27.98
CA GLY A 24 12.24 -7.13 -28.87
C GLY A 24 11.20 -6.34 -29.69
N ARG A 25 10.47 -7.06 -30.53
CA ARG A 25 9.47 -6.49 -31.43
C ARG A 25 8.33 -5.82 -30.68
N TYR A 26 7.76 -6.51 -29.68
CA TYR A 26 6.58 -6.03 -28.95
C TYR A 26 6.93 -4.93 -27.96
N SER A 27 8.07 -5.02 -27.32
CA SER A 27 8.57 -3.96 -26.43
C SER A 27 8.84 -2.65 -27.17
N ASN A 28 9.34 -2.71 -28.39
CA ASN A 28 9.52 -1.52 -29.24
C ASN A 28 8.19 -0.88 -29.64
N ILE A 29 7.14 -1.66 -29.92
CA ILE A 29 5.79 -1.11 -30.17
C ILE A 29 5.29 -0.32 -28.95
N ILE A 30 5.48 -0.87 -27.77
CA ILE A 30 5.07 -0.19 -26.51
C ILE A 30 5.92 1.06 -26.27
N ARG A 31 7.23 1.00 -26.54
CA ARG A 31 8.15 2.13 -26.45
C ARG A 31 7.64 3.29 -27.31
N ASP A 32 7.36 3.03 -28.58
CA ASP A 32 6.87 4.04 -29.52
C ASP A 32 5.52 4.63 -29.08
N TYR A 33 4.61 3.76 -28.63
CA TYR A 33 3.33 4.21 -28.09
C TYR A 33 3.50 5.17 -26.90
N LEU A 34 4.31 4.81 -25.91
CA LEU A 34 4.52 5.61 -24.70
C LEU A 34 5.20 6.96 -25.00
N ILE A 35 6.15 6.98 -25.93
CA ILE A 35 6.79 8.23 -26.39
C ILE A 35 5.76 9.12 -27.08
N ASN A 36 4.92 8.57 -27.94
CA ASN A 36 3.87 9.29 -28.65
C ASN A 36 2.77 9.82 -27.70
N ASP A 37 2.49 9.10 -26.61
CA ASP A 37 1.59 9.54 -25.52
C ASP A 37 2.23 10.65 -24.64
N GLY A 38 3.50 10.99 -24.93
CA GLY A 38 4.21 12.13 -24.31
C GLY A 38 4.98 11.77 -23.03
N ILE A 39 5.30 10.49 -22.81
CA ILE A 39 6.21 10.07 -21.77
C ILE A 39 7.66 10.29 -22.28
N PRO A 40 8.52 10.98 -21.52
CA PRO A 40 9.92 11.15 -21.89
C PRO A 40 10.63 9.78 -22.04
N GLU A 41 11.57 9.67 -22.94
CA GLU A 41 12.31 8.45 -23.25
C GLU A 41 12.92 7.79 -21.98
N GLU A 42 13.53 8.58 -21.11
CA GLU A 42 14.05 8.16 -19.81
C GLU A 42 12.96 7.49 -18.92
N GLY A 43 11.73 8.02 -18.97
CA GLY A 43 10.58 7.45 -18.26
C GLY A 43 10.10 6.14 -18.89
N VAL A 44 10.16 6.03 -20.21
CA VAL A 44 9.83 4.79 -20.93
C VAL A 44 10.85 3.70 -20.62
N ASP A 45 12.13 4.03 -20.61
CA ASP A 45 13.21 3.10 -20.23
C ASP A 45 13.00 2.58 -18.81
N GLN A 46 12.65 3.45 -17.86
CA GLN A 46 12.35 3.04 -16.48
C GLN A 46 11.15 2.08 -16.40
N ILE A 47 10.08 2.32 -17.18
CA ILE A 47 8.91 1.44 -17.24
C ILE A 47 9.32 0.06 -17.77
N LEU A 48 10.07 0.00 -18.89
CA LEU A 48 10.53 -1.26 -19.47
C LEU A 48 11.50 -2.01 -18.54
N GLN A 49 12.41 -1.32 -17.88
CA GLN A 49 13.32 -1.93 -16.88
C GLN A 49 12.57 -2.50 -15.68
N ASN A 50 11.55 -1.80 -15.16
CA ASN A 50 10.71 -2.33 -14.08
C ASN A 50 9.93 -3.58 -14.53
N ALA A 51 9.41 -3.58 -15.75
CA ALA A 51 8.73 -4.72 -16.35
C ALA A 51 9.70 -5.90 -16.56
N ALA A 52 10.90 -5.66 -17.08
CA ALA A 52 11.94 -6.67 -17.28
C ALA A 52 12.39 -7.29 -15.94
N ARG A 53 12.61 -6.47 -14.91
CA ARG A 53 12.89 -6.96 -13.55
C ARG A 53 11.80 -7.88 -13.03
N THR A 54 10.54 -7.53 -13.26
CA THR A 54 9.38 -8.36 -12.87
C THR A 54 9.37 -9.68 -13.64
N LEU A 55 9.57 -9.64 -14.96
CA LEU A 55 9.60 -10.84 -15.81
C LEU A 55 10.74 -11.78 -15.45
N GLY A 56 11.90 -11.23 -15.08
CA GLY A 56 13.07 -12.03 -14.66
C GLY A 56 12.82 -12.90 -13.42
N TYR A 57 11.83 -12.59 -12.61
CA TYR A 57 11.38 -13.45 -11.51
C TYR A 57 10.33 -14.49 -11.92
N CYS A 58 9.75 -14.38 -13.11
CA CYS A 58 8.81 -15.36 -13.64
C CYS A 58 9.55 -16.59 -14.20
N PRO A 59 8.88 -17.75 -14.43
CA PRO A 59 9.50 -18.90 -15.08
C PRO A 59 10.10 -18.51 -16.43
N ASN A 60 11.36 -18.96 -16.69
CA ASN A 60 11.98 -18.81 -18.00
C ASN A 60 11.24 -19.71 -19.02
N PRO A 61 10.72 -19.17 -20.14
CA PRO A 61 10.06 -19.98 -21.17
C PRO A 61 10.94 -21.06 -21.81
N ASP A 62 12.26 -20.85 -21.84
CA ASP A 62 13.22 -21.82 -22.39
C ASP A 62 13.54 -22.98 -21.44
N ASP A 63 13.10 -22.89 -20.17
CA ASP A 63 13.29 -23.97 -19.20
C ASP A 63 12.08 -24.91 -19.20
N ASP A 64 12.28 -26.17 -19.57
CA ASP A 64 11.21 -27.20 -19.65
C ASP A 64 10.70 -27.69 -18.29
N LYS A 65 11.25 -27.20 -17.18
CA LYS A 65 10.85 -27.63 -15.84
C LYS A 65 9.50 -27.05 -15.44
N THR A 66 8.68 -27.87 -14.79
CA THR A 66 7.49 -27.37 -14.07
C THR A 66 7.90 -26.29 -13.07
N CYS A 67 7.34 -25.13 -13.23
CA CYS A 67 7.64 -23.99 -12.36
C CYS A 67 6.38 -23.14 -12.13
N GLN A 68 5.96 -23.03 -10.90
CA GLN A 68 4.80 -22.24 -10.48
C GLN A 68 5.26 -21.18 -9.47
N ARG A 69 5.14 -19.91 -9.81
CA ARG A 69 5.53 -18.80 -8.94
C ARG A 69 4.38 -17.84 -8.72
N THR A 70 4.39 -17.21 -7.56
CA THR A 70 3.47 -16.13 -7.21
C THR A 70 4.28 -14.91 -6.88
N GLY A 71 3.98 -13.77 -7.51
CA GLY A 71 4.65 -12.52 -7.25
C GLY A 71 3.66 -11.40 -6.88
N ILE A 72 4.19 -10.35 -6.26
CA ILE A 72 3.46 -9.11 -6.04
C ILE A 72 4.20 -7.95 -6.67
N VAL A 73 3.49 -7.14 -7.45
CA VAL A 73 3.99 -5.91 -8.06
C VAL A 73 3.31 -4.74 -7.37
N ILE A 74 4.09 -3.95 -6.65
CA ILE A 74 3.60 -2.87 -5.80
C ILE A 74 3.96 -1.54 -6.46
N GLY A 75 2.95 -0.77 -6.83
CA GLY A 75 3.12 0.61 -7.30
C GLY A 75 2.29 1.58 -6.50
N LYS A 76 2.63 2.86 -6.48
CA LYS A 76 1.82 3.87 -5.80
C LYS A 76 0.47 4.09 -6.49
N VAL A 77 -0.49 4.68 -5.77
CA VAL A 77 -1.83 4.99 -6.33
C VAL A 77 -1.67 5.93 -7.53
N GLN A 78 -2.23 5.54 -8.70
CA GLN A 78 -2.15 6.29 -9.96
C GLN A 78 -0.72 6.56 -10.46
N SER A 79 0.22 5.66 -10.20
CA SER A 79 1.62 5.76 -10.64
C SER A 79 1.90 5.13 -12.02
N GLY A 80 0.88 4.73 -12.78
CA GLY A 80 1.07 4.11 -14.10
C GLY A 80 1.23 2.59 -14.08
N LYS A 81 0.70 1.90 -13.07
CA LYS A 81 0.73 0.42 -13.00
C LYS A 81 0.21 -0.28 -14.25
N THR A 82 -0.81 0.30 -14.90
CA THR A 82 -1.35 -0.26 -16.16
C THR A 82 -0.31 -0.26 -17.28
N SER A 83 0.42 0.84 -17.47
CA SER A 83 1.51 0.92 -18.44
C SER A 83 2.61 -0.10 -18.12
N ASN A 84 2.91 -0.30 -16.83
CA ASN A 84 3.91 -1.28 -16.41
C ASN A 84 3.48 -2.72 -16.75
N PHE A 85 2.25 -3.15 -16.43
CA PHE A 85 1.83 -4.52 -16.74
C PHE A 85 1.60 -4.76 -18.24
N ILE A 86 1.22 -3.74 -19.05
CA ILE A 86 1.16 -3.87 -20.51
C ILE A 86 2.57 -4.00 -21.09
N SER A 87 3.54 -3.22 -20.61
CA SER A 87 4.95 -3.36 -20.98
C SER A 87 5.50 -4.75 -20.59
N LEU A 88 5.14 -5.24 -19.41
CA LEU A 88 5.45 -6.61 -18.98
C LEU A 88 4.86 -7.67 -19.94
N THR A 89 3.63 -7.43 -20.42
CA THR A 89 2.99 -8.32 -21.41
C THR A 89 3.77 -8.35 -22.72
N ALA A 90 4.23 -7.19 -23.21
CA ALA A 90 5.03 -7.10 -24.42
C ALA A 90 6.38 -7.81 -24.27
N LEU A 91 7.08 -7.56 -23.16
CA LEU A 91 8.33 -8.26 -22.85
C LEU A 91 8.14 -9.78 -22.71
N ALA A 92 7.02 -10.24 -22.12
CA ALA A 92 6.71 -11.65 -22.03
C ALA A 92 6.59 -12.26 -23.45
N PHE A 93 5.97 -11.55 -24.39
CA PHE A 93 5.87 -11.99 -25.79
C PHE A 93 7.20 -12.04 -26.51
N ASP A 94 8.05 -11.04 -26.31
CA ASP A 94 9.41 -11.01 -26.89
C ASP A 94 10.29 -12.15 -26.36
N ASN A 95 10.04 -12.56 -25.12
CA ASN A 95 10.81 -13.57 -24.40
C ASN A 95 10.15 -14.96 -24.34
N GLY A 96 9.27 -15.30 -25.30
CA GLY A 96 8.83 -16.68 -25.50
C GLY A 96 7.48 -17.06 -24.88
N TYR A 97 6.81 -16.19 -24.15
CA TYR A 97 5.42 -16.43 -23.74
C TYR A 97 4.47 -16.26 -24.95
N ASP A 98 3.47 -17.13 -25.07
CA ASP A 98 2.44 -17.04 -26.11
C ASP A 98 1.09 -16.60 -25.57
N VAL A 99 0.84 -16.81 -24.28
CA VAL A 99 -0.44 -16.53 -23.61
C VAL A 99 -0.23 -15.73 -22.33
N VAL A 100 -0.93 -14.61 -22.25
CA VAL A 100 -1.04 -13.79 -21.02
C VAL A 100 -2.49 -13.67 -20.62
N ILE A 101 -2.82 -13.93 -19.36
CA ILE A 101 -4.17 -13.80 -18.79
C ILE A 101 -4.19 -12.58 -17.87
N VAL A 102 -5.08 -11.64 -18.14
CA VAL A 102 -5.30 -10.45 -17.29
C VAL A 102 -6.63 -10.58 -16.57
N LEU A 103 -6.60 -10.69 -15.25
CA LEU A 103 -7.78 -10.63 -14.39
C LEU A 103 -8.12 -9.16 -14.14
N GLY A 104 -8.98 -8.58 -14.97
CA GLY A 104 -9.15 -7.14 -15.16
C GLY A 104 -10.22 -6.47 -14.30
N GLY A 105 -10.53 -6.97 -13.11
CA GLY A 105 -11.48 -6.35 -12.19
C GLY A 105 -12.80 -7.11 -12.03
N THR A 106 -13.69 -6.60 -11.16
CA THR A 106 -14.92 -7.28 -10.73
C THR A 106 -16.17 -6.86 -11.53
N LYS A 107 -16.04 -5.89 -12.43
CA LYS A 107 -17.15 -5.31 -13.20
C LYS A 107 -16.86 -5.27 -14.69
N LYS A 108 -17.89 -5.53 -15.52
CA LYS A 108 -17.76 -5.53 -16.98
C LYS A 108 -17.12 -4.25 -17.57
N PRO A 109 -17.47 -3.02 -17.14
CA PRO A 109 -16.83 -1.82 -17.67
C PRO A 109 -15.31 -1.78 -17.47
N LEU A 110 -14.80 -2.35 -16.36
CA LEU A 110 -13.35 -2.42 -16.09
C LEU A 110 -12.64 -3.41 -17.02
N VAL A 111 -13.25 -4.56 -17.27
CA VAL A 111 -12.73 -5.54 -18.25
C VAL A 111 -12.64 -4.90 -19.64
N LYS A 112 -13.71 -4.23 -20.08
CA LYS A 112 -13.74 -3.52 -21.35
C LYS A 112 -12.66 -2.44 -21.42
N GLN A 113 -12.53 -1.63 -20.39
CA GLN A 113 -11.50 -0.59 -20.31
C GLN A 113 -10.08 -1.17 -20.37
N ASN A 114 -9.80 -2.27 -19.64
CA ASN A 114 -8.50 -2.93 -19.69
C ASN A 114 -8.24 -3.51 -21.09
N ARG A 115 -9.23 -4.13 -21.72
CA ARG A 115 -9.12 -4.62 -23.10
C ARG A 115 -8.81 -3.48 -24.08
N GLU A 116 -9.59 -2.40 -24.04
CA GLU A 116 -9.41 -1.23 -24.90
C GLU A 116 -8.01 -0.61 -24.75
N ARG A 117 -7.53 -0.48 -23.53
CA ARG A 117 -6.16 0.01 -23.25
C ARG A 117 -5.09 -0.92 -23.83
N ILE A 118 -5.22 -2.24 -23.64
CA ILE A 118 -4.25 -3.19 -24.19
C ILE A 118 -4.25 -3.10 -25.71
N VAL A 119 -5.42 -3.04 -26.35
CA VAL A 119 -5.55 -2.85 -27.81
C VAL A 119 -4.91 -1.54 -28.24
N GLU A 120 -5.15 -0.45 -27.54
CA GLU A 120 -4.59 0.88 -27.85
C GLU A 120 -3.05 0.86 -27.81
N TYR A 121 -2.44 0.22 -26.81
CA TYR A 121 -0.97 0.13 -26.68
C TYR A 121 -0.31 -0.70 -27.77
N PHE A 122 -0.94 -1.80 -28.20
CA PHE A 122 -0.41 -2.63 -29.29
C PHE A 122 -0.78 -2.09 -30.68
N GLY A 123 -1.69 -1.10 -30.75
CA GLY A 123 -2.15 -0.49 -32.01
C GLY A 123 -2.79 -1.51 -32.97
N ASP A 124 -2.67 -1.25 -34.25
CA ASP A 124 -3.19 -2.14 -35.33
C ASP A 124 -2.34 -3.38 -35.55
N ASN A 125 -1.57 -3.81 -34.56
CA ASN A 125 -0.73 -4.99 -34.67
C ASN A 125 -1.56 -6.28 -34.71
N ASN A 126 -1.76 -6.82 -35.89
CA ASN A 126 -2.53 -8.06 -36.10
C ASN A 126 -1.90 -9.31 -35.47
N ASP A 127 -0.67 -9.23 -34.94
CA ASP A 127 0.00 -10.39 -34.33
C ASP A 127 -0.36 -10.59 -32.86
N VAL A 128 -0.97 -9.58 -32.22
CA VAL A 128 -1.48 -9.69 -30.85
C VAL A 128 -3.01 -9.72 -30.88
N LEU A 129 -3.60 -10.80 -30.41
CA LEU A 129 -5.05 -10.94 -30.25
C LEU A 129 -5.46 -10.70 -28.80
N VAL A 130 -6.32 -9.73 -28.58
CA VAL A 130 -6.87 -9.40 -27.26
C VAL A 130 -8.30 -9.92 -27.18
N LEU A 131 -8.49 -11.03 -26.48
CA LEU A 131 -9.76 -11.73 -26.31
C LEU A 131 -10.29 -11.46 -24.90
N ASP A 132 -11.59 -11.24 -24.76
CA ASP A 132 -12.21 -11.14 -23.44
C ASP A 132 -13.25 -12.24 -23.20
N THR A 133 -13.57 -12.50 -21.95
CA THR A 133 -14.48 -13.55 -21.54
C THR A 133 -15.96 -13.22 -21.77
N THR A 134 -16.30 -12.07 -22.34
CA THR A 134 -17.66 -11.64 -22.66
C THR A 134 -17.95 -11.75 -24.14
N ASP A 135 -17.19 -11.06 -24.97
CA ASP A 135 -17.47 -10.92 -26.41
C ASP A 135 -16.77 -11.99 -27.26
N PHE A 136 -15.67 -12.58 -26.77
CA PHE A 136 -14.86 -13.57 -27.50
C PHE A 136 -14.87 -14.96 -26.87
N ARG A 137 -15.88 -15.29 -26.07
CA ARG A 137 -15.94 -16.48 -25.26
C ARG A 137 -15.78 -17.78 -26.08
N ASP A 138 -16.35 -17.85 -27.26
CA ASP A 138 -16.30 -19.04 -28.14
C ASP A 138 -14.89 -19.33 -28.68
N GLN A 139 -14.00 -18.33 -28.66
CA GLN A 139 -12.61 -18.47 -29.10
C GLN A 139 -11.67 -18.90 -27.95
N LEU A 140 -12.13 -18.83 -26.71
CA LEU A 140 -11.36 -19.20 -25.52
C LEU A 140 -11.43 -20.70 -25.23
N ASN A 141 -10.83 -21.50 -26.14
CA ASN A 141 -10.68 -22.94 -25.99
C ASN A 141 -9.32 -23.39 -26.54
N GLU A 142 -8.87 -24.59 -26.11
CA GLU A 142 -7.58 -25.14 -26.51
C GLU A 142 -7.32 -25.10 -28.01
N LYS A 143 -8.32 -25.57 -28.81
CA LYS A 143 -8.19 -25.68 -30.28
C LYS A 143 -7.95 -24.32 -30.93
N SER A 144 -8.75 -23.32 -30.56
CA SER A 144 -8.63 -21.95 -31.10
C SER A 144 -7.32 -21.30 -30.66
N ILE A 145 -6.95 -21.40 -29.41
CA ILE A 145 -5.69 -20.82 -28.89
C ILE A 145 -4.47 -21.44 -29.58
N LYS A 146 -4.41 -22.77 -29.73
CA LYS A 146 -3.36 -23.44 -30.47
C LYS A 146 -3.32 -23.06 -31.96
N GLN A 147 -4.50 -22.88 -32.58
CA GLN A 147 -4.56 -22.39 -33.93
C GLN A 147 -3.94 -21.02 -34.07
N PHE A 148 -4.24 -20.10 -33.16
CA PHE A 148 -3.70 -18.74 -33.17
C PHE A 148 -2.19 -18.74 -32.86
N THR A 149 -1.73 -19.42 -31.82
CA THR A 149 -0.35 -19.39 -31.38
C THR A 149 0.58 -20.23 -32.27
N LYS A 150 0.31 -21.53 -32.43
CA LYS A 150 1.24 -22.46 -33.11
C LYS A 150 1.13 -22.45 -34.62
N LYS A 151 -0.08 -22.18 -35.22
CA LYS A 151 -0.26 -22.15 -36.67
C LYS A 151 -0.15 -20.77 -37.27
N MET A 152 -0.64 -19.75 -36.58
CA MET A 152 -0.68 -18.37 -37.07
C MET A 152 0.43 -17.49 -36.46
N GLY A 153 1.19 -17.99 -35.50
CA GLY A 153 2.28 -17.26 -34.83
C GLY A 153 1.83 -16.06 -34.03
N LYS A 154 0.56 -16.04 -33.60
CA LYS A 154 0.00 -14.89 -32.86
C LYS A 154 0.21 -15.01 -31.36
N LYS A 155 0.33 -13.87 -30.70
CA LYS A 155 0.34 -13.76 -29.24
C LYS A 155 -1.07 -13.47 -28.72
N ILE A 156 -1.42 -14.02 -27.56
CA ILE A 156 -2.78 -13.96 -27.01
C ILE A 156 -2.80 -13.26 -25.67
N VAL A 157 -3.63 -12.24 -25.53
CA VAL A 157 -4.01 -11.67 -24.23
C VAL A 157 -5.46 -12.04 -23.94
N VAL A 158 -5.73 -12.71 -22.84
CA VAL A 158 -7.08 -13.03 -22.36
C VAL A 158 -7.44 -12.09 -21.23
N VAL A 159 -8.41 -11.22 -21.42
CA VAL A 159 -8.92 -10.31 -20.37
C VAL A 159 -10.17 -10.92 -19.74
N ALA A 160 -10.10 -11.24 -18.46
CA ALA A 160 -11.17 -11.94 -17.74
C ALA A 160 -11.74 -11.11 -16.58
N LEU A 161 -13.06 -11.25 -16.39
CA LEU A 161 -13.72 -10.73 -15.20
C LEU A 161 -13.35 -11.57 -13.98
N LYS A 162 -13.01 -10.93 -12.86
CA LYS A 162 -12.70 -11.61 -11.59
C LYS A 162 -13.95 -12.17 -10.92
N ASN A 163 -14.46 -13.26 -11.43
CA ASN A 163 -15.49 -14.05 -10.77
C ASN A 163 -15.30 -15.56 -11.07
N SER A 164 -15.90 -16.38 -10.24
CA SER A 164 -15.75 -17.83 -10.31
C SER A 164 -16.17 -18.42 -11.66
N ASN A 165 -17.23 -17.88 -12.29
CA ASN A 165 -17.76 -18.41 -13.54
C ASN A 165 -16.83 -18.15 -14.73
N GLN A 166 -16.21 -16.96 -14.79
CA GLN A 166 -15.34 -16.59 -15.91
C GLN A 166 -13.96 -17.25 -15.78
N ILE A 167 -13.41 -17.27 -14.56
CA ILE A 167 -12.12 -17.93 -14.29
C ILE A 167 -12.27 -19.44 -14.46
N GLY A 168 -13.36 -20.04 -13.95
CA GLY A 168 -13.66 -21.46 -14.14
C GLY A 168 -13.82 -21.82 -15.63
N PHE A 169 -14.49 -20.97 -16.41
CA PHE A 169 -14.64 -21.16 -17.86
C PHE A 169 -13.28 -21.23 -18.57
N ILE A 170 -12.35 -20.31 -18.28
CA ILE A 170 -10.98 -20.34 -18.84
C ILE A 170 -10.28 -21.64 -18.42
N THR A 171 -10.35 -22.00 -17.14
CA THR A 171 -9.71 -23.20 -16.59
C THR A 171 -10.18 -24.45 -17.31
N ASP A 172 -11.50 -24.60 -17.47
CA ASP A 172 -12.11 -25.80 -18.02
C ASP A 172 -11.90 -25.93 -19.55
N ASN A 173 -11.96 -24.82 -20.30
CA ASN A 173 -11.93 -24.88 -21.76
C ASN A 173 -10.52 -24.74 -22.35
N MET A 174 -9.60 -24.04 -21.66
CA MET A 174 -8.26 -23.84 -22.17
C MET A 174 -7.24 -24.83 -21.58
N PHE A 175 -7.36 -25.20 -20.30
CA PHE A 175 -6.31 -25.90 -19.58
C PHE A 175 -6.68 -27.29 -19.06
N THR A 176 -7.95 -27.65 -18.93
CA THR A 176 -8.33 -28.98 -18.45
C THR A 176 -8.14 -30.04 -19.56
N ASN A 177 -7.29 -31.02 -19.28
CA ASN A 177 -6.91 -32.08 -20.25
C ASN A 177 -6.29 -31.50 -21.55
N SER A 178 -5.59 -30.40 -21.43
CA SER A 178 -5.02 -29.63 -22.53
C SER A 178 -3.49 -29.56 -22.44
N SER A 179 -2.81 -29.66 -23.57
CA SER A 179 -1.37 -29.45 -23.61
C SER A 179 -0.97 -27.98 -23.44
N LEU A 180 -1.92 -27.04 -23.43
CA LEU A 180 -1.64 -25.65 -23.03
C LEU A 180 -1.27 -25.56 -21.55
N SER A 181 -1.57 -26.57 -20.74
CA SER A 181 -1.16 -26.65 -19.34
C SER A 181 0.36 -26.66 -19.15
N ASP A 182 1.12 -27.13 -20.14
CA ASP A 182 2.58 -27.24 -20.11
C ASP A 182 3.28 -26.03 -20.75
N GLU A 183 2.53 -25.18 -21.44
CA GLU A 183 3.07 -23.93 -22.00
C GLU A 183 3.24 -22.88 -20.89
N PRO A 184 4.24 -21.98 -21.00
CA PRO A 184 4.42 -20.90 -20.04
C PRO A 184 3.30 -19.87 -20.16
N VAL A 185 2.62 -19.60 -19.05
CA VAL A 185 1.52 -18.63 -18.95
C VAL A 185 1.81 -17.58 -17.90
N LEU A 186 1.68 -16.33 -18.27
CA LEU A 186 1.70 -15.22 -17.34
C LEU A 186 0.27 -14.84 -16.94
N ILE A 187 -0.04 -14.82 -15.65
CA ILE A 187 -1.33 -14.43 -15.09
C ILE A 187 -1.14 -13.13 -14.33
N ILE A 188 -1.76 -12.06 -14.79
CA ILE A 188 -1.70 -10.72 -14.18
C ILE A 188 -3.04 -10.44 -13.50
N ASP A 189 -3.02 -10.27 -12.20
CA ASP A 189 -4.17 -9.95 -11.36
C ASP A 189 -4.16 -8.46 -11.03
N ASP A 190 -4.80 -7.65 -11.87
CA ASP A 190 -4.90 -6.21 -11.69
C ASP A 190 -5.80 -5.88 -10.49
N GLU A 191 -5.37 -5.00 -9.60
CA GLU A 191 -5.96 -4.77 -8.29
C GLU A 191 -6.09 -6.08 -7.48
N GLY A 192 -4.95 -6.79 -7.31
CA GLY A 192 -4.88 -8.11 -6.68
C GLY A 192 -5.29 -8.15 -5.20
N ASP A 193 -5.44 -7.01 -4.54
CA ASP A 193 -6.02 -6.87 -3.22
C ASP A 193 -7.56 -6.95 -3.24
N GLU A 194 -8.22 -6.83 -4.42
CA GLU A 194 -9.68 -6.88 -4.56
C GLU A 194 -10.16 -8.23 -5.12
N ALA A 195 -11.07 -8.88 -4.40
CA ALA A 195 -11.81 -10.08 -4.79
C ALA A 195 -10.98 -11.36 -5.02
N SER A 196 -9.66 -11.28 -5.23
CA SER A 196 -8.79 -12.43 -5.45
C SER A 196 -8.46 -13.15 -4.16
N LEU A 197 -8.22 -12.41 -3.10
CA LEU A 197 -7.90 -12.95 -1.78
C LEU A 197 -9.11 -13.65 -1.13
N ASN A 198 -8.84 -14.60 -0.25
CA ASN A 198 -9.88 -15.31 0.46
C ASN A 198 -10.60 -14.39 1.48
N THR A 199 -11.86 -14.03 1.20
CA THR A 199 -12.68 -13.18 2.08
C THR A 199 -13.43 -13.95 3.16
N LEU A 200 -13.22 -15.25 3.30
CA LEU A 200 -13.88 -16.12 4.26
C LEU A 200 -12.91 -16.75 5.27
N VAL A 201 -11.72 -16.17 5.42
CA VAL A 201 -10.66 -16.68 6.33
C VAL A 201 -11.20 -16.84 7.76
N ASN A 202 -11.94 -15.86 8.28
CA ASN A 202 -12.51 -15.92 9.63
C ASN A 202 -13.61 -16.99 9.83
N LYS A 203 -14.12 -17.53 8.71
CA LYS A 203 -15.12 -18.62 8.74
C LYS A 203 -14.50 -19.97 8.44
N ASN A 204 -13.18 -20.06 8.33
CA ASN A 204 -12.43 -21.25 7.90
C ASN A 204 -12.98 -21.84 6.58
N LYS A 205 -13.35 -20.94 5.65
CA LYS A 205 -13.89 -21.30 4.31
C LYS A 205 -13.12 -20.54 3.24
N LYS A 206 -13.20 -21.02 2.01
CA LYS A 206 -12.65 -20.35 0.82
C LYS A 206 -13.77 -19.69 0.02
N SER A 207 -13.58 -18.45 -0.42
CA SER A 207 -14.51 -17.75 -1.31
C SER A 207 -14.52 -18.38 -2.71
N SER A 208 -15.61 -18.21 -3.47
CA SER A 208 -15.75 -18.83 -4.80
C SER A 208 -14.69 -18.36 -5.80
N THR A 209 -14.41 -17.05 -5.84
CA THR A 209 -13.38 -16.49 -6.73
C THR A 209 -11.99 -17.02 -6.37
N TYR A 210 -11.63 -17.05 -5.08
CA TYR A 210 -10.37 -17.61 -4.62
C TYR A 210 -10.19 -19.07 -5.04
N LYS A 211 -11.23 -19.92 -4.85
CA LYS A 211 -11.19 -21.32 -5.31
C LYS A 211 -10.96 -21.45 -6.82
N SER A 212 -11.56 -20.57 -7.61
CA SER A 212 -11.38 -20.61 -9.06
C SER A 212 -9.98 -20.19 -9.48
N ILE A 213 -9.37 -19.22 -8.80
CA ILE A 213 -7.97 -18.85 -9.01
C ILE A 213 -7.04 -20.00 -8.59
N GLU A 214 -7.28 -20.61 -7.43
CA GLU A 214 -6.53 -21.78 -6.97
C GLU A 214 -6.59 -22.93 -8.01
N ALA A 215 -7.79 -23.23 -8.54
CA ALA A 215 -7.97 -24.23 -9.57
C ALA A 215 -7.24 -23.89 -10.88
N LEU A 216 -7.29 -22.62 -11.32
CA LEU A 216 -6.56 -22.16 -12.50
C LEU A 216 -5.04 -22.36 -12.33
N LYS A 217 -4.48 -21.95 -11.19
CA LYS A 217 -3.05 -22.13 -10.88
C LYS A 217 -2.65 -23.61 -10.86
N GLN A 218 -3.48 -24.47 -10.30
CA GLN A 218 -3.21 -25.93 -10.26
C GLN A 218 -3.24 -26.60 -11.62
N ARG A 219 -3.95 -26.03 -12.60
CA ARG A 219 -4.08 -26.60 -13.96
C ARG A 219 -2.95 -26.20 -14.90
N ILE A 220 -2.22 -25.15 -14.59
CA ILE A 220 -1.13 -24.63 -15.44
C ILE A 220 0.20 -24.99 -14.78
N ASN A 221 0.94 -25.92 -15.39
CA ASN A 221 2.19 -26.45 -14.83
C ASN A 221 3.34 -25.45 -14.84
N ARG A 222 3.31 -24.48 -15.77
CA ARG A 222 4.33 -23.44 -15.92
C ARG A 222 3.66 -22.08 -15.91
N HIS A 223 3.59 -21.45 -14.76
CA HIS A 223 2.98 -20.10 -14.66
C HIS A 223 3.65 -19.19 -13.65
N CYS A 224 3.51 -17.89 -13.89
CA CYS A 224 3.66 -16.87 -12.87
C CYS A 224 2.31 -16.19 -12.63
N PHE A 225 1.87 -16.14 -11.39
CA PHE A 225 0.71 -15.37 -10.95
C PHE A 225 1.18 -14.09 -10.29
N LEU A 226 0.87 -12.93 -10.87
CA LEU A 226 1.31 -11.61 -10.41
C LEU A 226 0.14 -10.81 -9.89
N SER A 227 0.09 -10.57 -8.59
CA SER A 227 -0.82 -9.58 -7.99
C SER A 227 -0.27 -8.17 -8.20
N VAL A 228 -0.93 -7.35 -9.00
CA VAL A 228 -0.56 -5.93 -9.22
C VAL A 228 -1.46 -5.04 -8.37
N THR A 229 -0.90 -4.26 -7.46
CA THR A 229 -1.69 -3.43 -6.56
C THR A 229 -0.96 -2.16 -6.10
N ALA A 230 -1.74 -1.15 -5.70
CA ALA A 230 -1.24 0.03 -4.98
C ALA A 230 -1.42 -0.10 -3.46
N THR A 231 -2.18 -1.10 -3.02
CA THR A 231 -2.56 -1.31 -1.62
C THR A 231 -2.26 -2.74 -1.21
N PRO A 232 -0.97 -3.10 -1.07
CA PRO A 232 -0.51 -4.48 -0.91
C PRO A 232 -0.75 -5.06 0.50
N GLN A 233 -1.31 -4.27 1.43
CA GLN A 233 -1.44 -4.63 2.84
C GLN A 233 -2.07 -6.01 3.03
N ALA A 234 -3.17 -6.28 2.32
CA ALA A 234 -3.85 -7.56 2.41
C ALA A 234 -3.00 -8.70 1.87
N ASN A 235 -2.36 -8.52 0.71
CA ASN A 235 -1.53 -9.54 0.05
C ASN A 235 -0.29 -9.89 0.87
N LEU A 236 0.25 -8.93 1.63
CA LEU A 236 1.43 -9.15 2.48
C LEU A 236 1.10 -9.80 3.82
N LEU A 237 -0.16 -9.73 4.28
CA LEU A 237 -0.59 -10.23 5.58
C LEU A 237 -1.30 -11.59 5.54
N ILE A 238 -1.56 -12.15 4.35
CA ILE A 238 -2.10 -13.52 4.24
C ILE A 238 -1.08 -14.55 4.73
N ASP A 239 -1.56 -15.72 5.10
CA ASP A 239 -0.71 -16.84 5.53
C ASP A 239 0.40 -17.14 4.50
N THR A 240 1.61 -17.44 4.97
CA THR A 240 2.75 -17.78 4.10
C THR A 240 2.52 -19.05 3.28
N LEU A 241 1.65 -19.94 3.76
CA LEU A 241 1.25 -21.17 3.07
C LEU A 241 0.10 -20.97 2.09
N ASP A 242 -0.50 -19.77 2.04
CA ASP A 242 -1.57 -19.46 1.09
C ASP A 242 -1.04 -19.50 -0.35
N VAL A 243 -1.84 -20.02 -1.27
CA VAL A 243 -1.47 -20.15 -2.69
C VAL A 243 -1.26 -18.81 -3.40
N LEU A 244 -1.78 -17.71 -2.82
CA LEU A 244 -1.58 -16.34 -3.28
C LEU A 244 -0.50 -15.59 -2.50
N SER A 245 0.13 -16.24 -1.50
CA SER A 245 1.26 -15.66 -0.79
C SER A 245 2.44 -15.47 -1.74
N PRO A 246 2.99 -14.26 -1.85
CA PRO A 246 4.03 -13.99 -2.84
C PRO A 246 5.37 -14.66 -2.49
N ASP A 247 5.99 -15.27 -3.49
CA ASP A 247 7.37 -15.79 -3.45
C ASP A 247 8.39 -14.66 -3.62
N PHE A 248 7.99 -13.58 -4.31
CA PHE A 248 8.81 -12.39 -4.53
C PHE A 248 7.94 -11.13 -4.63
N GLY A 249 8.54 -9.97 -4.37
CA GLY A 249 7.91 -8.67 -4.48
C GLY A 249 8.72 -7.69 -5.30
N VAL A 250 8.09 -6.96 -6.20
CA VAL A 250 8.72 -5.92 -7.01
C VAL A 250 8.07 -4.58 -6.71
N LEU A 251 8.89 -3.59 -6.33
CA LEU A 251 8.46 -2.20 -6.22
C LEU A 251 8.60 -1.52 -7.57
N VAL A 252 7.52 -0.90 -8.03
CA VAL A 252 7.52 -0.05 -9.22
C VAL A 252 7.51 1.40 -8.75
N ASP A 253 8.70 2.00 -8.70
CA ASP A 253 8.83 3.40 -8.34
C ASP A 253 8.12 4.28 -9.38
N PRO A 254 7.37 5.31 -8.93
CA PRO A 254 6.72 6.23 -9.85
C PRO A 254 7.75 7.02 -10.66
N GLY A 255 7.42 7.33 -11.91
CA GLY A 255 8.24 8.17 -12.77
C GLY A 255 8.36 9.61 -12.26
N LYS A 256 9.30 10.35 -12.82
CA LYS A 256 9.53 11.77 -12.53
C LYS A 256 8.25 12.60 -12.75
N GLY A 257 7.90 13.43 -11.77
CA GLY A 257 6.70 14.27 -11.83
C GLY A 257 5.44 13.62 -11.23
N TYR A 258 5.55 12.46 -10.60
CA TYR A 258 4.47 11.90 -9.82
C TYR A 258 4.21 12.74 -8.55
N CYS A 259 2.93 13.03 -8.29
CA CYS A 259 2.45 13.79 -7.14
C CYS A 259 1.59 12.87 -6.28
N GLY A 260 2.14 12.40 -5.17
CA GLY A 260 1.50 11.49 -4.23
C GLY A 260 1.31 12.11 -2.84
N LEU A 261 1.39 11.27 -1.81
CA LEU A 261 1.24 11.66 -0.41
C LEU A 261 2.22 12.78 -0.01
N ASP A 262 3.49 12.67 -0.42
CA ASP A 262 4.53 13.63 -0.06
C ASP A 262 4.27 15.03 -0.65
N VAL A 263 3.66 15.11 -1.84
CA VAL A 263 3.33 16.38 -2.47
C VAL A 263 2.07 17.00 -1.88
N PHE A 264 1.01 16.20 -1.71
CA PHE A 264 -0.29 16.73 -1.29
C PHE A 264 -0.42 16.90 0.23
N HIS A 265 0.25 16.08 1.03
CA HIS A 265 0.02 16.00 2.48
C HIS A 265 1.24 16.36 3.34
N SER A 266 2.30 16.97 2.76
CA SER A 266 3.50 17.37 3.52
C SER A 266 3.34 18.73 4.21
N ASP A 267 2.99 19.77 3.46
CA ASP A 267 3.05 21.18 3.89
C ASP A 267 1.68 21.87 3.95
N GLY A 268 0.60 21.17 3.67
CA GLY A 268 -0.77 21.69 3.67
C GLY A 268 -1.10 22.64 2.52
N LYS A 269 -0.18 22.91 1.61
CA LYS A 269 -0.35 23.87 0.49
C LYS A 269 -1.56 23.53 -0.39
N TYR A 270 -1.79 22.27 -0.64
CA TYR A 270 -2.83 21.76 -1.55
C TYR A 270 -4.09 21.30 -0.83
N ILE A 271 -4.07 21.22 0.50
CA ILE A 271 -5.19 20.77 1.32
C ILE A 271 -5.94 21.97 1.88
N LYS A 272 -7.27 21.92 1.79
CA LYS A 272 -8.19 22.87 2.40
C LYS A 272 -9.12 22.11 3.34
N GLU A 273 -9.08 22.45 4.62
CA GLU A 273 -9.98 21.84 5.59
C GLU A 273 -11.40 22.33 5.42
N ILE A 274 -12.36 21.41 5.40
CA ILE A 274 -13.78 21.70 5.43
C ILE A 274 -14.17 21.87 6.91
N PRO A 275 -14.71 23.03 7.33
CA PRO A 275 -15.11 23.24 8.72
C PRO A 275 -16.13 22.19 9.19
N GLY A 276 -15.98 21.67 10.41
CA GLY A 276 -16.84 20.61 10.93
C GLY A 276 -18.34 20.90 10.87
N LYS A 277 -18.74 22.18 10.99
CA LYS A 277 -20.14 22.63 10.82
C LYS A 277 -20.64 22.53 9.37
N GLU A 278 -19.78 22.30 8.40
CA GLU A 278 -20.07 22.26 6.97
C GLU A 278 -19.89 20.85 6.37
N GLU A 279 -19.81 19.82 7.21
CA GLU A 279 -19.54 18.43 6.75
C GLU A 279 -20.66 17.81 5.92
N SER A 280 -21.80 18.49 5.73
CA SER A 280 -22.93 17.93 4.98
C SER A 280 -23.40 18.84 3.85
N LEU A 281 -23.25 18.35 2.61
CA LEU A 281 -23.92 18.90 1.41
C LEU A 281 -25.38 18.44 1.29
N LEU A 282 -25.84 17.56 2.19
CA LEU A 282 -27.11 16.86 2.03
C LEU A 282 -28.27 17.52 2.79
N ASP A 283 -27.98 18.15 3.92
CA ASP A 283 -29.00 18.58 4.86
C ASP A 283 -29.50 20.01 4.60
N GLU A 284 -28.68 21.00 4.84
CA GLU A 284 -29.03 22.42 4.67
C GLU A 284 -28.30 22.96 3.44
N GLY A 285 -28.66 23.96 2.79
CA GLY A 285 -28.04 24.64 1.64
C GLY A 285 -26.65 24.20 1.15
N ILE A 286 -26.04 24.94 0.27
CA ILE A 286 -24.68 24.68 -0.20
C ILE A 286 -23.70 25.38 0.74
N PRO A 287 -22.74 24.68 1.39
CA PRO A 287 -21.82 25.29 2.34
C PRO A 287 -20.80 26.21 1.67
N ASP A 288 -20.28 27.19 2.40
CA ASP A 288 -19.30 28.17 1.89
C ASP A 288 -18.01 27.49 1.41
N SER A 289 -17.57 26.42 2.06
CA SER A 289 -16.42 25.62 1.61
C SER A 289 -16.64 25.00 0.24
N PHE A 290 -17.89 24.58 -0.09
CA PHE A 290 -18.19 24.06 -1.42
C PHE A 290 -18.27 25.18 -2.47
N ILE A 291 -18.87 26.33 -2.12
CA ILE A 291 -18.85 27.52 -2.99
C ILE A 291 -17.40 27.92 -3.31
N SER A 292 -16.51 27.89 -2.31
CA SER A 292 -15.10 28.14 -2.51
C SER A 292 -14.45 27.10 -3.46
N ALA A 293 -14.76 25.81 -3.27
CA ALA A 293 -14.20 24.73 -4.08
C ALA A 293 -14.63 24.83 -5.55
N ILE A 294 -15.91 25.10 -5.84
CA ILE A 294 -16.43 25.23 -7.21
C ILE A 294 -15.93 26.54 -7.87
N SER A 295 -15.84 27.63 -7.10
CA SER A 295 -15.23 28.87 -7.58
C SER A 295 -13.77 28.68 -7.94
N MET A 296 -12.99 27.98 -7.10
CA MET A 296 -11.60 27.63 -7.41
C MET A 296 -11.50 26.74 -8.65
N PHE A 297 -12.45 25.82 -8.86
CA PHE A 297 -12.47 25.00 -10.07
C PHE A 297 -12.60 25.84 -11.34
N PHE A 298 -13.59 26.74 -11.42
CA PHE A 298 -13.77 27.57 -12.61
C PHE A 298 -12.63 28.57 -12.84
N VAL A 299 -12.07 29.14 -11.76
CA VAL A 299 -10.86 29.96 -11.85
C VAL A 299 -9.66 29.15 -12.37
N ALA A 300 -9.49 27.91 -11.91
CA ALA A 300 -8.43 27.02 -12.40
C ALA A 300 -8.59 26.71 -13.88
N CYS A 301 -9.83 26.45 -14.34
CA CYS A 301 -10.13 26.21 -15.75
C CYS A 301 -9.70 27.42 -16.62
N ALA A 302 -10.03 28.64 -16.20
CA ALA A 302 -9.67 29.85 -16.91
C ALA A 302 -8.15 30.11 -16.92
N ILE A 303 -7.46 29.95 -15.77
CA ILE A 303 -6.00 30.10 -15.71
C ILE A 303 -5.32 29.06 -16.60
N ASN A 304 -5.76 27.82 -16.58
CA ASN A 304 -5.21 26.74 -17.40
C ASN A 304 -5.38 27.02 -18.89
N ARG A 305 -6.56 27.51 -19.29
CA ARG A 305 -6.85 27.91 -20.69
C ARG A 305 -6.01 29.11 -21.11
N TYR A 306 -5.88 30.12 -20.25
CA TYR A 306 -5.06 31.31 -20.52
C TYR A 306 -3.59 30.96 -20.77
N ARG A 307 -3.05 29.99 -20.02
CA ARG A 307 -1.68 29.51 -20.20
C ARG A 307 -1.48 28.67 -21.46
N CYS A 308 -2.50 28.42 -22.24
CA CYS A 308 -2.47 27.50 -23.39
C CYS A 308 -1.85 26.14 -23.04
N SER A 309 -2.17 25.64 -21.85
CA SER A 309 -1.63 24.37 -21.33
C SER A 309 -1.94 23.20 -22.28
N SER A 310 -0.98 22.30 -22.44
CA SER A 310 -1.22 21.03 -23.14
C SER A 310 -2.25 20.13 -22.43
N GLN A 311 -2.51 20.36 -21.15
CA GLN A 311 -3.61 19.74 -20.41
C GLN A 311 -4.91 20.52 -20.71
N LYS A 312 -5.64 20.16 -21.76
CA LYS A 312 -6.86 20.86 -22.17
C LYS A 312 -8.03 20.61 -21.21
N LYS A 313 -8.18 19.37 -20.74
CA LYS A 313 -9.28 18.95 -19.88
C LYS A 313 -8.95 19.13 -18.41
N LEU A 314 -9.84 19.80 -17.67
CA LEU A 314 -9.80 19.84 -16.20
C LEU A 314 -11.08 19.27 -15.62
N SER A 315 -10.96 18.64 -14.46
CA SER A 315 -12.11 18.07 -13.75
C SER A 315 -12.11 18.35 -12.26
N MET A 316 -13.31 18.32 -11.69
CA MET A 316 -13.58 18.36 -10.26
C MET A 316 -14.26 17.08 -9.83
N LEU A 317 -13.89 16.55 -8.68
CA LEU A 317 -14.48 15.39 -8.05
C LEU A 317 -15.22 15.81 -6.78
N VAL A 318 -16.50 15.45 -6.67
CA VAL A 318 -17.31 15.61 -5.46
C VAL A 318 -17.67 14.22 -4.92
N HIS A 319 -17.24 13.94 -3.69
CA HIS A 319 -17.42 12.64 -3.04
C HIS A 319 -18.22 12.77 -1.74
N PRO A 320 -19.56 12.86 -1.81
CA PRO A 320 -20.38 13.21 -0.65
C PRO A 320 -20.69 12.00 0.23
N SER A 321 -20.99 10.83 -0.34
CA SER A 321 -21.50 9.66 0.38
C SER A 321 -21.26 8.37 -0.40
N HIS A 322 -21.70 7.23 0.14
CA HIS A 322 -21.69 5.93 -0.54
C HIS A 322 -23.07 5.57 -1.15
N LEU A 323 -24.11 6.36 -0.88
CA LEU A 323 -25.48 6.08 -1.29
C LEU A 323 -25.80 6.76 -2.63
N LYS A 324 -26.36 6.00 -3.57
CA LYS A 324 -26.76 6.52 -4.90
C LYS A 324 -27.80 7.65 -4.80
N ALA A 325 -28.71 7.56 -3.83
CA ALA A 325 -29.73 8.59 -3.59
C ALA A 325 -29.10 9.94 -3.20
N ASP A 326 -28.04 9.90 -2.40
CA ASP A 326 -27.35 11.11 -1.97
C ASP A 326 -26.60 11.75 -3.13
N HIS A 327 -26.04 10.93 -4.05
CA HIS A 327 -25.39 11.46 -5.26
C HIS A 327 -26.38 12.25 -6.10
N GLN A 328 -27.63 11.78 -6.27
CA GLN A 328 -28.66 12.48 -7.01
C GLN A 328 -29.08 13.79 -6.32
N LYS A 329 -29.20 13.79 -4.98
CA LYS A 329 -29.52 15.03 -4.24
C LYS A 329 -28.42 16.08 -4.42
N VAL A 330 -27.14 15.67 -4.28
CA VAL A 330 -26.01 16.58 -4.47
C VAL A 330 -25.91 17.04 -5.92
N PHE A 331 -26.16 16.15 -6.89
CA PHE A 331 -26.21 16.52 -8.31
C PHE A 331 -27.23 17.63 -8.58
N ASN A 332 -28.45 17.49 -8.08
CA ASN A 332 -29.50 18.50 -8.27
C ASN A 332 -29.08 19.86 -7.68
N LYS A 333 -28.54 19.87 -6.44
CA LYS A 333 -28.05 21.10 -5.81
C LYS A 333 -26.92 21.78 -6.59
N VAL A 334 -25.97 20.98 -7.10
CA VAL A 334 -24.84 21.51 -7.90
C VAL A 334 -25.31 21.97 -9.26
N ASN A 335 -26.25 21.26 -9.87
CA ASN A 335 -26.87 21.68 -11.12
C ASN A 335 -27.59 23.03 -10.98
N ASP A 336 -28.44 23.15 -9.97
CA ASP A 336 -29.18 24.40 -9.70
C ASP A 336 -28.19 25.55 -9.48
N LEU A 337 -27.12 25.34 -8.70
CA LEU A 337 -26.09 26.36 -8.49
C LEU A 337 -25.39 26.78 -9.81
N ILE A 338 -25.08 25.81 -10.67
CA ILE A 338 -24.41 26.12 -11.95
C ILE A 338 -25.37 26.85 -12.89
N GLU A 339 -26.65 26.45 -12.96
CA GLU A 339 -27.66 27.15 -13.76
C GLU A 339 -27.88 28.58 -13.27
N ASP A 340 -27.93 28.79 -11.95
CA ASP A 340 -27.98 30.15 -11.38
C ASP A 340 -26.75 30.97 -11.79
N TRP A 341 -25.56 30.40 -11.73
CA TRP A 341 -24.33 31.10 -12.13
C TRP A 341 -24.28 31.38 -13.61
N ARG A 342 -24.83 30.51 -14.47
CA ARG A 342 -24.98 30.77 -15.94
C ARG A 342 -25.88 31.97 -16.16
N ALA A 343 -27.06 31.97 -15.55
CA ALA A 343 -28.02 33.09 -15.68
C ALA A 343 -27.42 34.42 -15.18
N LEU A 344 -26.73 34.40 -14.02
CA LEU A 344 -26.07 35.59 -13.50
C LEU A 344 -24.93 36.11 -14.41
N SER A 345 -24.32 35.24 -15.18
CA SER A 345 -23.19 35.59 -16.08
C SER A 345 -23.62 36.26 -17.37
N GLU A 346 -24.93 36.30 -17.68
CA GLU A 346 -25.47 36.93 -18.90
C GLU A 346 -25.34 38.46 -18.87
N ASP A 347 -25.46 39.11 -17.67
CA ASP A 347 -25.29 40.56 -17.51
C ASP A 347 -24.28 40.90 -16.40
N LYS A 348 -23.07 41.29 -16.82
CA LYS A 348 -21.98 41.65 -15.89
C LYS A 348 -22.25 42.93 -15.08
N ASN A 349 -23.24 43.73 -15.46
CA ASN A 349 -23.60 44.95 -14.74
C ASN A 349 -24.64 44.70 -13.64
N ASP A 350 -25.24 43.52 -13.60
CA ASP A 350 -26.18 43.16 -12.56
C ASP A 350 -25.49 43.07 -11.19
N ILE A 351 -26.19 43.55 -10.16
CA ILE A 351 -25.72 43.46 -8.75
C ILE A 351 -25.48 42.01 -8.33
N ALA A 352 -26.33 41.10 -8.79
CA ALA A 352 -26.19 39.67 -8.47
C ALA A 352 -24.95 39.06 -9.15
N TYR A 353 -24.57 39.52 -10.35
CA TYR A 353 -23.27 39.13 -10.95
C TYR A 353 -22.09 39.64 -10.11
N GLN A 354 -22.16 40.84 -9.53
CA GLN A 354 -21.09 41.36 -8.68
C GLN A 354 -20.86 40.54 -7.43
N ASP A 355 -21.93 39.92 -6.88
CA ASP A 355 -21.81 38.95 -5.76
C ASP A 355 -21.09 37.68 -6.22
N LEU A 356 -21.46 37.12 -7.38
CA LEU A 356 -20.75 35.98 -7.98
C LEU A 356 -19.27 36.31 -8.23
N LYS A 357 -19.02 37.47 -8.87
CA LYS A 357 -17.65 37.95 -9.13
C LYS A 357 -16.82 38.06 -7.86
N SER A 358 -17.42 38.52 -6.77
CA SER A 358 -16.73 38.59 -5.48
C SER A 358 -16.27 37.20 -4.98
N LYS A 359 -17.08 36.16 -5.12
CA LYS A 359 -16.72 34.76 -4.80
C LYS A 359 -15.58 34.25 -5.70
N LEU A 360 -15.64 34.55 -6.99
CA LEU A 360 -14.59 34.19 -7.96
C LEU A 360 -13.27 34.91 -7.67
N VAL A 361 -13.31 36.20 -7.28
CA VAL A 361 -12.13 36.98 -6.88
C VAL A 361 -11.51 36.43 -5.60
N LEU A 362 -12.31 35.97 -4.63
CA LEU A 362 -11.81 35.29 -3.43
C LEU A 362 -11.06 34.02 -3.80
N ALA A 363 -11.60 33.19 -4.69
CA ALA A 363 -10.96 31.98 -5.19
C ALA A 363 -9.66 32.30 -5.96
N TYR A 364 -9.66 33.34 -6.79
CA TYR A 364 -8.47 33.83 -7.46
C TYR A 364 -7.37 34.27 -6.49
N ASN A 365 -7.73 34.99 -5.44
CA ASN A 365 -6.80 35.43 -4.41
C ASN A 365 -6.16 34.25 -3.64
N GLU A 366 -6.88 33.14 -3.50
CA GLU A 366 -6.31 31.91 -2.92
C GLU A 366 -5.23 31.32 -3.85
N TYR A 367 -5.44 31.33 -5.16
CA TYR A 367 -4.39 30.92 -6.11
C TYR A 367 -3.20 31.88 -6.14
N LYS A 368 -3.45 33.19 -6.01
CA LYS A 368 -2.40 34.21 -5.96
C LYS A 368 -1.39 34.00 -4.82
N LYS A 369 -1.81 33.35 -3.73
CA LYS A 369 -0.90 32.99 -2.60
C LYS A 369 0.11 31.91 -2.98
N THR A 370 -0.15 31.10 -3.99
CA THR A 370 0.63 29.89 -4.30
C THR A 370 1.18 29.86 -5.71
N ILE A 371 0.73 30.73 -6.61
CA ILE A 371 1.13 30.82 -8.01
C ILE A 371 1.88 32.12 -8.22
N VAL A 372 3.14 32.03 -8.66
CA VAL A 372 4.02 33.18 -8.85
C VAL A 372 3.55 34.02 -10.04
N ASP A 373 3.34 33.39 -11.20
CA ASP A 373 2.97 34.07 -12.44
C ASP A 373 1.49 33.85 -12.78
N ILE A 374 0.60 34.37 -11.92
CA ILE A 374 -0.83 34.25 -12.15
C ILE A 374 -1.29 35.41 -13.09
N PRO A 375 -2.07 35.15 -14.16
CA PRO A 375 -2.64 36.19 -15.00
C PRO A 375 -3.56 37.11 -14.20
N LYS A 376 -3.65 38.38 -14.55
CA LYS A 376 -4.61 39.31 -13.91
C LYS A 376 -6.03 38.78 -14.06
N PHE A 377 -6.86 39.01 -13.05
CA PHE A 377 -8.25 38.51 -13.00
C PHE A 377 -9.04 38.95 -14.23
N ASP A 378 -8.91 40.22 -14.64
CA ASP A 378 -9.62 40.79 -15.79
C ASP A 378 -9.29 40.09 -17.14
N TYR A 379 -8.11 39.45 -17.24
CA TYR A 379 -7.71 38.69 -18.44
C TYR A 379 -8.30 37.30 -18.49
N ILE A 380 -8.79 36.76 -17.35
CA ILE A 380 -9.34 35.42 -17.26
C ILE A 380 -10.85 35.43 -16.96
N GLU A 381 -11.47 36.56 -16.67
CA GLU A 381 -12.89 36.68 -16.31
C GLU A 381 -13.81 36.06 -17.36
N ASP A 382 -13.61 36.38 -18.64
CA ASP A 382 -14.40 35.79 -19.74
C ASP A 382 -14.15 34.28 -19.86
N GLY A 383 -12.93 33.82 -19.57
CA GLY A 383 -12.59 32.43 -19.54
C GLY A 383 -13.29 31.68 -18.40
N ILE A 384 -13.52 32.35 -17.25
CA ILE A 384 -14.28 31.78 -16.12
C ILE A 384 -15.75 31.62 -16.52
N ILE A 385 -16.35 32.65 -17.15
CA ILE A 385 -17.74 32.61 -17.63
C ILE A 385 -17.89 31.45 -18.63
N THR A 386 -16.99 31.38 -19.64
CA THR A 386 -17.01 30.28 -20.62
C THR A 386 -16.91 28.91 -19.94
N ALA A 387 -16.10 28.78 -18.89
CA ALA A 387 -15.98 27.53 -18.17
C ALA A 387 -17.28 27.16 -17.43
N ILE A 388 -17.99 28.13 -16.84
CA ILE A 388 -19.30 27.92 -16.20
C ILE A 388 -20.33 27.49 -17.27
N GLU A 389 -20.37 28.14 -18.41
CA GLU A 389 -21.32 27.88 -19.51
C GLU A 389 -21.14 26.47 -20.11
N THR A 390 -19.88 26.07 -20.28
CA THR A 390 -19.53 24.83 -21.01
C THR A 390 -19.21 23.64 -20.09
N CYS A 391 -19.40 23.77 -18.78
CA CYS A 391 -19.12 22.68 -17.83
C CYS A 391 -20.11 21.54 -17.93
N GLY A 392 -19.60 20.32 -18.04
CA GLY A 392 -20.38 19.07 -17.94
C GLY A 392 -20.51 18.60 -16.50
N LEU A 393 -21.74 18.20 -16.11
CA LEU A 393 -22.03 17.64 -14.77
C LEU A 393 -22.42 16.16 -14.91
N HIS A 394 -21.77 15.28 -14.14
CA HIS A 394 -21.90 13.84 -14.29
C HIS A 394 -22.09 13.14 -12.95
N ILE A 395 -23.06 12.17 -12.90
CA ILE A 395 -23.16 11.21 -11.80
C ILE A 395 -22.41 9.95 -12.17
N VAL A 396 -21.48 9.51 -11.31
CA VAL A 396 -20.74 8.28 -11.48
C VAL A 396 -21.23 7.23 -10.49
N ASN A 397 -22.06 6.31 -10.96
CA ASN A 397 -22.62 5.18 -10.20
C ASN A 397 -22.33 3.85 -10.93
N GLY A 398 -22.16 2.77 -10.19
CA GLY A 398 -21.60 1.46 -10.54
C GLY A 398 -21.97 0.79 -11.88
N ASP A 399 -23.07 1.15 -12.53
CA ASP A 399 -23.51 0.51 -13.79
C ASP A 399 -23.65 1.53 -14.94
N LYS A 400 -23.51 2.80 -14.66
CA LYS A 400 -23.61 3.88 -15.66
C LYS A 400 -22.38 4.80 -15.55
N VAL A 401 -21.25 4.27 -15.96
CA VAL A 401 -20.16 5.13 -16.42
C VAL A 401 -20.47 5.39 -17.88
N SER A 402 -20.95 6.56 -18.20
CA SER A 402 -21.06 6.99 -19.60
C SER A 402 -19.64 7.10 -20.14
N SER A 403 -19.16 6.06 -20.78
CA SER A 403 -17.87 5.96 -21.45
C SER A 403 -17.78 6.90 -22.67
N GLY A 404 -18.14 8.14 -22.54
CA GLY A 404 -18.18 9.13 -23.61
C GLY A 404 -18.38 10.54 -23.09
N ALA A 405 -18.72 10.71 -21.83
CA ALA A 405 -18.96 12.04 -21.24
C ALA A 405 -17.65 12.87 -21.17
N ASP A 406 -16.49 12.21 -21.02
CA ASP A 406 -15.17 12.87 -20.99
C ASP A 406 -14.75 13.41 -22.36
N GLU A 407 -15.39 13.00 -23.44
CA GLU A 407 -15.01 13.41 -24.79
C GLU A 407 -15.71 14.70 -25.25
N ILE A 408 -16.86 15.02 -24.65
CA ILE A 408 -17.71 16.12 -25.09
C ILE A 408 -17.30 17.46 -24.48
N TYR A 409 -16.91 17.46 -23.19
CA TYR A 409 -16.62 18.70 -22.45
C TYR A 409 -15.16 18.80 -22.05
N ASP A 410 -14.57 19.99 -22.13
CA ASP A 410 -13.22 20.26 -21.63
C ASP A 410 -13.20 20.36 -20.09
N PHE A 411 -14.31 20.80 -19.48
CA PHE A 411 -14.44 20.97 -18.05
C PHE A 411 -15.57 20.11 -17.51
N ASN A 412 -15.28 19.31 -16.49
CA ASN A 412 -16.23 18.32 -15.99
C ASN A 412 -16.27 18.29 -14.46
N ILE A 413 -17.47 18.16 -13.89
CA ILE A 413 -17.68 17.91 -12.46
C ILE A 413 -18.30 16.53 -12.30
N TYR A 414 -17.62 15.66 -11.56
CA TYR A 414 -18.04 14.29 -11.29
C TYR A 414 -18.55 14.16 -9.86
N ILE A 415 -19.76 13.65 -9.68
CA ILE A 415 -20.36 13.41 -8.38
C ILE A 415 -20.57 11.90 -8.22
N GLY A 416 -20.05 11.32 -7.14
CA GLY A 416 -20.17 9.88 -6.97
C GLY A 416 -19.56 9.31 -5.70
N GLY A 417 -19.63 7.99 -5.60
CA GLY A 417 -19.23 7.23 -4.43
C GLY A 417 -18.04 6.28 -4.67
N ALA A 418 -18.21 5.01 -4.26
CA ALA A 418 -17.16 4.00 -4.25
C ALA A 418 -16.57 3.69 -5.64
N MET A 419 -17.31 3.89 -6.74
CA MET A 419 -16.80 3.69 -8.10
C MET A 419 -15.74 4.71 -8.50
N LEU A 420 -15.83 5.93 -7.97
CA LEU A 420 -14.76 6.92 -8.12
C LEU A 420 -13.51 6.55 -7.32
N GLY A 421 -13.62 5.65 -6.35
CA GLY A 421 -12.52 5.13 -5.56
C GLY A 421 -11.71 4.02 -6.26
N ARG A 422 -12.22 3.35 -7.33
CA ARG A 422 -11.54 2.20 -7.96
C ARG A 422 -11.80 2.14 -9.46
N GLY A 423 -10.76 1.97 -10.25
CA GLY A 423 -10.83 1.62 -11.67
C GLY A 423 -11.13 2.75 -12.66
N LEU A 424 -11.67 3.90 -12.25
CA LEU A 424 -11.93 5.02 -13.15
C LEU A 424 -10.79 6.05 -13.11
N THR A 425 -10.21 6.38 -14.25
CA THR A 425 -9.21 7.46 -14.36
C THR A 425 -9.93 8.76 -14.74
N LEU A 426 -9.83 9.78 -13.89
CA LEU A 426 -10.35 11.11 -14.17
C LEU A 426 -9.25 11.98 -14.80
N LYS A 427 -9.39 12.31 -16.08
CA LYS A 427 -8.41 13.16 -16.78
C LYS A 427 -8.45 14.59 -16.23
N GLY A 428 -7.28 15.15 -15.91
CA GLY A 428 -7.16 16.55 -15.47
C GLY A 428 -7.79 16.87 -14.11
N LEU A 429 -7.88 15.91 -13.17
CA LEU A 429 -8.48 16.16 -11.86
C LEU A 429 -7.69 17.22 -11.08
N ALA A 430 -8.25 18.43 -10.98
CA ALA A 430 -7.66 19.58 -10.32
C ALA A 430 -8.29 19.80 -8.92
N ILE A 431 -9.59 19.73 -8.79
CA ILE A 431 -10.27 19.97 -7.52
C ILE A 431 -10.94 18.70 -7.02
N THR A 432 -10.74 18.39 -5.75
CA THR A 432 -11.46 17.31 -5.07
C THR A 432 -12.17 17.87 -3.83
N TYR A 433 -13.46 17.59 -3.68
CA TYR A 433 -14.24 17.91 -2.50
C TYR A 433 -14.74 16.60 -1.88
N ILE A 434 -14.22 16.25 -0.70
CA ILE A 434 -14.49 14.96 -0.07
C ILE A 434 -14.90 15.12 1.38
N ILE A 435 -16.17 14.76 1.68
CA ILE A 435 -16.75 14.75 3.03
C ILE A 435 -17.05 13.34 3.52
N ARG A 436 -17.01 12.36 2.62
CA ARG A 436 -17.31 10.97 2.97
C ARG A 436 -16.27 10.37 3.90
N THR A 437 -16.66 10.07 5.13
CA THR A 437 -15.87 9.28 6.09
C THR A 437 -16.41 7.86 6.24
N ALA A 438 -15.60 6.94 6.76
CA ALA A 438 -16.08 5.64 7.19
C ALA A 438 -16.75 5.75 8.58
N LYS A 439 -17.75 4.90 8.79
CA LYS A 439 -18.30 4.70 10.16
C LYS A 439 -17.28 3.85 10.94
N GLY A 440 -16.63 4.43 11.96
CA GLY A 440 -15.60 3.77 12.76
C GLY A 440 -14.20 3.92 12.20
N VAL A 441 -13.34 2.93 12.47
CA VAL A 441 -11.92 2.90 12.04
C VAL A 441 -11.83 2.50 10.58
N SER A 442 -11.19 3.34 9.77
CA SER A 442 -10.99 3.11 8.33
C SER A 442 -9.89 2.07 8.06
N ALA A 443 -10.00 1.34 6.96
CA ALA A 443 -8.92 0.48 6.48
C ALA A 443 -7.97 1.28 5.58
N ALA A 444 -6.67 1.14 5.80
CA ALA A 444 -5.62 1.90 5.10
C ALA A 444 -5.69 1.70 3.58
N ASP A 445 -5.87 0.45 3.11
CA ASP A 445 -6.09 0.13 1.70
C ASP A 445 -7.27 0.92 1.10
N THR A 446 -8.37 1.01 1.82
CA THR A 446 -9.57 1.72 1.36
C THR A 446 -9.37 3.23 1.32
N VAL A 447 -8.65 3.80 2.30
CA VAL A 447 -8.36 5.24 2.31
C VAL A 447 -7.40 5.60 1.18
N GLN A 448 -6.32 4.86 0.99
CA GLN A 448 -5.37 5.09 -0.10
C GLN A 448 -6.03 5.08 -1.48
N GLN A 449 -6.93 4.14 -1.74
CA GLN A 449 -7.63 4.03 -3.02
C GLN A 449 -8.57 5.21 -3.33
N ARG A 450 -8.97 6.00 -2.32
CA ARG A 450 -9.76 7.23 -2.52
C ARG A 450 -8.93 8.38 -3.08
N ALA A 451 -7.59 8.32 -3.02
CA ALA A 451 -6.68 9.38 -3.42
C ALA A 451 -6.60 9.55 -4.95
N ARG A 452 -7.72 9.87 -5.58
CA ARG A 452 -7.80 10.10 -7.04
C ARG A 452 -7.07 11.38 -7.49
N TRP A 453 -6.77 12.27 -6.55
CA TRP A 453 -5.99 13.48 -6.78
C TRP A 453 -4.48 13.23 -6.90
N PHE A 454 -3.97 12.01 -6.69
CA PHE A 454 -2.59 11.66 -6.98
C PHE A 454 -2.36 11.48 -8.48
N GLY A 455 -1.10 11.27 -8.88
CA GLY A 455 -0.72 10.99 -10.27
C GLY A 455 0.20 12.06 -10.87
N TYR A 456 0.37 12.04 -12.18
CA TYR A 456 1.26 12.95 -12.91
C TYR A 456 0.56 14.28 -13.18
N LYS A 457 0.90 15.31 -12.41
CA LYS A 457 0.20 16.61 -12.40
C LYS A 457 1.11 17.82 -12.62
N THR A 458 2.36 17.62 -13.00
CA THR A 458 3.36 18.69 -13.14
C THR A 458 2.87 19.88 -13.99
N LYS A 459 2.03 19.62 -15.00
CA LYS A 459 1.51 20.65 -15.90
C LYS A 459 0.48 21.59 -15.26
N TYR A 460 -0.18 21.17 -14.17
CA TYR A 460 -1.27 21.89 -13.51
C TYR A 460 -1.36 21.66 -11.99
N LEU A 461 -0.28 21.18 -11.38
CA LEU A 461 -0.22 20.89 -9.94
C LEU A 461 -0.54 22.13 -9.09
N ASP A 462 -0.08 23.30 -9.50
CA ASP A 462 -0.33 24.59 -8.83
C ASP A 462 -1.81 24.98 -8.79
N LEU A 463 -2.62 24.41 -9.70
CA LEU A 463 -4.08 24.56 -9.75
C LEU A 463 -4.82 23.51 -8.90
N CYS A 464 -4.13 22.46 -8.43
CA CYS A 464 -4.76 21.39 -7.66
C CYS A 464 -5.10 21.82 -6.23
N ARG A 465 -6.31 21.45 -5.75
CA ARG A 465 -6.73 21.59 -4.35
C ARG A 465 -7.62 20.42 -3.92
N VAL A 466 -7.44 20.01 -2.68
CA VAL A 466 -8.24 18.95 -2.03
C VAL A 466 -8.94 19.56 -0.84
N PHE A 467 -10.25 19.66 -0.91
CA PHE A 467 -11.10 20.02 0.22
C PHE A 467 -11.53 18.75 0.94
N ALA A 468 -11.15 18.62 2.19
CA ALA A 468 -11.43 17.43 2.99
C ALA A 468 -11.74 17.77 4.43
N VAL A 469 -12.58 16.93 5.07
CA VAL A 469 -12.86 17.04 6.51
C VAL A 469 -11.65 16.60 7.33
N GLU A 470 -11.50 17.13 8.55
CA GLU A 470 -10.36 16.89 9.44
C GLU A 470 -10.00 15.40 9.60
N LYS A 471 -11.02 14.53 9.73
CA LYS A 471 -10.82 13.09 9.85
C LYS A 471 -10.05 12.51 8.65
N ILE A 472 -10.41 12.91 7.43
CA ILE A 472 -9.74 12.45 6.20
C ILE A 472 -8.32 12.95 6.14
N ILE A 473 -8.07 14.22 6.50
CA ILE A 473 -6.72 14.79 6.53
C ILE A 473 -5.83 13.98 7.47
N LYS A 474 -6.30 13.67 8.69
CA LYS A 474 -5.57 12.83 9.67
C LYS A 474 -5.35 11.40 9.17
N GLU A 475 -6.34 10.80 8.50
CA GLU A 475 -6.20 9.47 7.89
C GLU A 475 -5.06 9.46 6.85
N PHE A 476 -4.95 10.45 5.97
CA PHE A 476 -3.88 10.51 4.98
C PHE A 476 -2.50 10.82 5.57
N GLN A 477 -2.42 11.60 6.64
CA GLN A 477 -1.17 11.80 7.38
C GLN A 477 -0.67 10.48 7.98
N ALA A 478 -1.58 9.71 8.59
CA ALA A 478 -1.25 8.40 9.16
C ALA A 478 -0.83 7.37 8.09
N ILE A 479 -1.44 7.43 6.90
CA ILE A 479 -1.11 6.53 5.78
C ILE A 479 0.28 6.83 5.22
N ARG A 480 0.76 8.06 5.24
CA ARG A 480 2.09 8.39 4.73
C ARG A 480 3.18 7.59 5.45
N ASP A 481 3.17 7.61 6.78
CA ASP A 481 4.16 6.91 7.59
C ASP A 481 4.06 5.38 7.40
N HIS A 482 2.83 4.89 7.23
CA HIS A 482 2.56 3.48 6.97
C HIS A 482 3.04 3.04 5.57
N GLU A 483 2.76 3.83 4.52
CA GLU A 483 3.20 3.52 3.15
C GLU A 483 4.73 3.49 3.07
N GLU A 484 5.40 4.46 3.69
CA GLU A 484 6.85 4.53 3.75
C GLU A 484 7.45 3.29 4.45
N ASP A 485 6.91 2.90 5.61
CA ASP A 485 7.34 1.70 6.33
C ASP A 485 7.19 0.42 5.51
N LEU A 486 6.08 0.29 4.82
CA LEU A 486 5.80 -0.87 3.97
C LEU A 486 6.78 -0.93 2.78
N TRP A 487 7.00 0.19 2.10
CA TRP A 487 7.92 0.26 0.98
C TRP A 487 9.36 -0.03 1.41
N ASP A 488 9.80 0.51 2.53
CA ASP A 488 11.13 0.25 3.07
C ASP A 488 11.31 -1.22 3.46
N THR A 489 10.30 -1.83 4.08
CA THR A 489 10.32 -3.26 4.44
C THR A 489 10.51 -4.14 3.21
N VAL A 490 9.76 -3.88 2.12
CA VAL A 490 9.91 -4.64 0.87
C VAL A 490 11.27 -4.39 0.22
N ARG A 491 11.75 -3.14 0.23
CA ARG A 491 13.05 -2.76 -0.34
C ARG A 491 14.20 -3.45 0.40
N GLU A 492 14.18 -3.43 1.73
CA GLU A 492 15.19 -4.09 2.56
C GLU A 492 15.20 -5.60 2.36
N THR A 493 14.02 -6.24 2.29
CA THR A 493 13.89 -7.68 2.02
C THR A 493 14.58 -8.05 0.70
N ASN A 494 14.35 -7.25 -0.35
CA ASN A 494 14.97 -7.47 -1.67
C ASN A 494 16.49 -7.24 -1.62
N LEU A 495 16.96 -6.22 -0.92
CA LEU A 495 18.40 -5.91 -0.80
C LEU A 495 19.17 -6.98 -0.02
N GLN A 496 18.56 -7.55 1.02
CA GLN A 496 19.17 -8.60 1.85
C GLN A 496 19.16 -9.97 1.17
N GLY A 497 18.43 -10.12 0.05
CA GLY A 497 18.26 -11.43 -0.61
C GLY A 497 17.46 -12.42 0.24
N THR A 498 16.72 -11.95 1.22
CA THR A 498 15.82 -12.75 2.04
C THR A 498 14.65 -13.24 1.17
N ARG A 499 14.27 -14.52 1.30
CA ARG A 499 13.08 -15.00 0.60
C ARG A 499 11.87 -14.20 1.06
N PHE A 500 11.05 -13.76 0.13
CA PHE A 500 9.91 -12.89 0.43
C PHE A 500 8.89 -13.52 1.39
N LYS A 501 8.80 -14.86 1.40
CA LYS A 501 7.99 -15.61 2.39
C LYS A 501 8.53 -15.53 3.81
N ASP A 502 9.84 -15.31 3.96
CA ASP A 502 10.52 -15.19 5.26
C ASP A 502 10.58 -13.74 5.75
N MET A 503 10.04 -12.79 4.97
CA MET A 503 9.93 -11.37 5.35
C MET A 503 9.13 -11.21 6.64
N ALA A 504 9.65 -10.43 7.58
CA ALA A 504 8.91 -10.04 8.78
C ALA A 504 7.67 -9.21 8.41
N ARG A 505 6.48 -9.76 8.58
CA ARG A 505 5.19 -9.13 8.24
C ARG A 505 4.68 -8.24 9.38
N ILE A 506 5.55 -7.37 9.84
CA ILE A 506 5.30 -6.41 10.93
C ILE A 506 5.34 -5.01 10.33
N PHE A 507 4.25 -4.25 10.48
CA PHE A 507 4.11 -2.94 9.87
C PHE A 507 3.66 -1.90 10.88
N MET A 508 4.15 -0.67 10.74
CA MET A 508 3.68 0.46 11.51
C MET A 508 2.27 0.89 11.09
N LEU A 509 1.39 1.12 12.03
CA LEU A 509 0.03 1.60 11.75
C LEU A 509 -0.48 2.48 12.90
N SER A 510 -1.05 3.62 12.56
CA SER A 510 -1.72 4.50 13.51
C SER A 510 -2.97 3.85 14.09
N ASP A 511 -3.29 4.14 15.36
CA ASP A 511 -4.49 3.65 16.07
C ASP A 511 -5.81 3.99 15.38
N ASN A 512 -5.81 5.02 14.55
CA ASN A 512 -6.99 5.48 13.81
C ASN A 512 -7.26 4.70 12.52
N LEU A 513 -6.40 3.73 12.18
CA LEU A 513 -6.49 2.93 10.96
C LEU A 513 -6.44 1.43 11.27
N ARG A 514 -7.08 0.63 10.42
CA ARG A 514 -6.83 -0.80 10.29
C ARG A 514 -5.94 -1.03 9.09
N MET A 515 -5.10 -2.05 9.15
CA MET A 515 -4.20 -2.40 8.05
C MET A 515 -4.97 -2.69 6.77
N THR A 516 -5.94 -3.59 6.85
CA THR A 516 -6.81 -4.03 5.75
C THR A 516 -8.19 -4.43 6.27
N ARG A 517 -9.02 -4.91 5.39
CA ARG A 517 -10.36 -5.44 5.71
C ARG A 517 -10.24 -6.68 6.61
N ALA A 518 -10.98 -6.68 7.73
CA ALA A 518 -10.90 -7.72 8.76
C ALA A 518 -11.24 -9.16 8.28
N ASN A 519 -11.88 -9.30 7.12
CA ASN A 519 -12.30 -10.59 6.57
C ASN A 519 -11.25 -11.25 5.63
N VAL A 520 -10.12 -10.61 5.39
CA VAL A 520 -9.08 -11.08 4.46
C VAL A 520 -7.84 -11.58 5.16
N ALA A 521 -7.41 -10.91 6.22
CA ALA A 521 -6.23 -11.29 7.00
C ALA A 521 -6.54 -11.29 8.50
N LYS A 522 -5.98 -12.26 9.21
CA LYS A 522 -6.01 -12.28 10.68
C LYS A 522 -4.80 -11.49 11.17
N THR A 523 -5.05 -10.39 11.84
CA THR A 523 -4.00 -9.51 12.36
C THR A 523 -4.29 -9.10 13.79
N GLU A 524 -3.25 -8.87 14.54
CA GLU A 524 -3.32 -8.33 15.90
C GLU A 524 -2.53 -7.01 15.98
N ASN A 525 -2.98 -6.11 16.84
CA ASN A 525 -2.23 -4.90 17.15
C ASN A 525 -1.24 -5.20 18.28
N PHE A 526 0.02 -4.85 18.06
CA PHE A 526 1.05 -4.86 19.08
C PHE A 526 1.31 -3.42 19.53
N ALA A 527 0.83 -3.09 20.73
CA ALA A 527 1.10 -1.82 21.38
C ALA A 527 2.27 -1.96 22.34
N PHE A 528 3.28 -1.10 22.20
CA PHE A 528 4.36 -1.04 23.17
C PHE A 528 3.82 -0.64 24.54
N SER A 529 4.22 -1.37 25.56
CA SER A 529 3.86 -1.15 26.95
C SER A 529 5.10 -0.84 27.79
N LEU A 530 4.91 -0.44 29.04
CA LEU A 530 6.03 -0.23 29.97
C LEU A 530 6.95 -1.47 30.02
N TRP A 531 6.37 -2.67 29.98
CA TRP A 531 7.12 -3.91 29.95
C TRP A 531 6.67 -4.79 28.79
N ASN A 532 7.58 -5.00 27.84
CA ASN A 532 7.41 -5.91 26.70
C ASN A 532 8.18 -7.19 27.02
N LYS A 533 7.44 -8.30 27.23
CA LYS A 533 7.98 -9.52 27.82
C LYS A 533 7.88 -10.68 26.85
N GLN A 534 8.96 -11.46 26.74
CA GLN A 534 8.88 -12.80 26.17
C GLN A 534 7.97 -13.66 27.05
N ARG A 535 6.93 -14.23 26.47
CA ARG A 535 5.95 -15.07 27.17
C ARG A 535 6.07 -16.54 26.81
N GLU A 536 6.77 -16.83 25.76
CA GLU A 536 6.95 -18.18 25.22
C GLU A 536 8.30 -18.73 25.66
N PHE A 537 8.31 -20.01 26.04
CA PHE A 537 9.48 -20.69 26.55
C PHE A 537 10.27 -21.36 25.42
N LEU A 538 11.57 -21.07 25.35
CA LEU A 538 12.47 -21.71 24.40
C LEU A 538 12.98 -23.04 25.00
N SER A 539 12.65 -24.18 24.38
CA SER A 539 13.01 -25.52 24.85
C SER A 539 14.10 -26.21 24.03
N ILE A 540 14.43 -25.67 22.85
CA ILE A 540 15.42 -26.28 21.95
C ILE A 540 16.82 -26.00 22.45
N LYS A 541 17.54 -27.03 22.86
CA LYS A 541 18.85 -26.90 23.50
C LYS A 541 19.88 -26.12 22.66
N GLN A 542 19.96 -26.38 21.36
CA GLN A 542 20.88 -25.71 20.47
C GLN A 542 20.66 -24.18 20.46
N TYR A 543 19.41 -23.74 20.49
CA TYR A 543 19.06 -22.30 20.50
C TYR A 543 19.33 -21.68 21.88
N ILE A 544 19.09 -22.45 22.95
CA ILE A 544 19.43 -22.04 24.33
C ILE A 544 20.93 -21.81 24.46
N ASP A 545 21.75 -22.78 23.99
CA ASP A 545 23.21 -22.71 24.06
C ASP A 545 23.73 -21.50 23.23
N SER A 546 23.15 -21.25 22.06
CA SER A 546 23.44 -20.07 21.25
C SER A 546 23.12 -18.78 21.99
N ASN A 547 21.93 -18.67 22.60
CA ASN A 547 21.51 -17.49 23.34
C ASN A 547 22.41 -17.22 24.54
N ASN A 548 22.79 -18.27 25.28
CA ASN A 548 23.73 -18.14 26.41
C ASN A 548 25.09 -17.62 25.92
N SER A 549 25.62 -18.14 24.83
CA SER A 549 26.88 -17.66 24.22
C SER A 549 26.83 -16.18 23.83
N VAL A 550 25.73 -15.74 23.25
CA VAL A 550 25.52 -14.32 22.88
C VAL A 550 25.46 -13.43 24.13
N ILE A 551 24.72 -13.87 25.15
CA ILE A 551 24.59 -13.15 26.44
C ILE A 551 25.96 -13.04 27.14
N ASP A 552 26.73 -14.12 27.19
CA ASP A 552 28.05 -14.14 27.82
C ASP A 552 29.08 -13.31 27.05
N SER A 553 29.02 -13.34 25.73
CA SER A 553 29.86 -12.49 24.88
C SER A 553 29.58 -11.00 25.12
N PHE A 554 28.30 -10.61 25.16
CA PHE A 554 27.90 -9.22 25.45
C PHE A 554 28.34 -8.81 26.88
N LYS A 555 28.16 -9.70 27.86
CA LYS A 555 28.61 -9.46 29.24
C LYS A 555 30.12 -9.27 29.32
N GLY A 556 30.89 -10.05 28.54
CA GLY A 556 32.36 -10.00 28.54
C GLY A 556 32.95 -8.77 27.87
N SER A 557 32.21 -8.12 26.97
CA SER A 557 32.67 -6.91 26.23
C SER A 557 32.40 -5.60 26.96
N HIS A 558 31.71 -5.63 28.11
CA HIS A 558 31.29 -4.43 28.82
C HIS A 558 31.74 -4.42 30.29
N MET A 559 31.80 -3.21 30.88
CA MET A 559 32.04 -3.06 32.32
C MET A 559 30.79 -3.44 33.11
N VAL A 560 30.90 -4.48 33.91
CA VAL A 560 29.77 -5.03 34.67
C VAL A 560 29.84 -4.55 36.13
N GLU A 561 28.81 -3.82 36.55
CA GLU A 561 28.61 -3.46 37.95
C GLU A 561 27.87 -4.59 38.69
N THR A 562 28.13 -4.70 39.97
CA THR A 562 27.47 -5.67 40.86
C THR A 562 26.66 -4.91 41.91
N GLU A 563 25.35 -5.18 41.97
CA GLU A 563 24.45 -4.63 42.98
C GLU A 563 23.87 -5.75 43.83
N LYS A 564 24.01 -5.65 45.14
CA LYS A 564 23.47 -6.66 46.10
C LYS A 564 22.35 -6.01 46.90
N LEU A 565 21.17 -6.58 46.78
CA LEU A 565 19.97 -6.14 47.49
C LEU A 565 19.58 -7.17 48.55
N GLY A 566 19.93 -6.86 49.80
CA GLY A 566 19.72 -7.76 50.96
C GLY A 566 20.61 -9.00 50.92
N GLU A 567 20.12 -10.15 51.49
CA GLU A 567 20.82 -11.44 51.57
C GLU A 567 20.72 -12.29 50.28
N GLY A 568 20.07 -11.75 49.22
CA GLY A 568 19.85 -12.47 47.96
C GLY A 568 21.08 -12.54 47.07
N ALA A 569 20.96 -13.22 45.92
CA ALA A 569 21.98 -13.22 44.88
C ALA A 569 22.16 -11.79 44.32
N PRO A 570 23.39 -11.42 43.97
CA PRO A 570 23.65 -10.14 43.36
C PRO A 570 23.00 -10.01 41.97
N TYR A 571 22.76 -8.78 41.56
CA TYR A 571 22.38 -8.42 40.20
C TYR A 571 23.64 -7.95 39.48
N ARG A 572 23.73 -8.25 38.20
CA ARG A 572 24.80 -7.73 37.33
C ARG A 572 24.21 -6.69 36.39
N LEU A 573 24.81 -5.54 36.28
CA LEU A 573 24.30 -4.41 35.54
C LEU A 573 25.36 -3.83 34.60
N ILE A 574 24.93 -3.53 33.38
CA ILE A 574 25.65 -2.66 32.46
C ILE A 574 24.76 -1.43 32.23
N LYS A 575 25.26 -0.25 32.52
CA LYS A 575 24.46 0.97 32.52
C LYS A 575 24.75 1.89 31.35
N ASN A 576 23.73 2.62 30.89
CA ASN A 576 23.83 3.70 29.91
C ASN A 576 24.41 3.30 28.54
N VAL A 577 24.21 2.06 28.10
CA VAL A 577 24.62 1.62 26.77
C VAL A 577 23.67 2.24 25.73
N ALA A 578 24.13 2.50 24.51
CA ALA A 578 23.25 2.88 23.43
C ALA A 578 22.31 1.71 23.05
N PHE A 579 21.03 1.98 22.83
CA PHE A 579 20.09 0.92 22.40
C PHE A 579 20.56 0.23 21.11
N SER A 580 21.10 0.98 20.15
CA SER A 580 21.66 0.44 18.91
C SER A 580 22.77 -0.58 19.15
N GLU A 581 23.63 -0.37 20.12
CA GLU A 581 24.70 -1.28 20.49
C GLU A 581 24.16 -2.57 21.13
N VAL A 582 23.20 -2.46 22.06
CA VAL A 582 22.53 -3.62 22.67
C VAL A 582 21.76 -4.41 21.60
N LYS A 583 21.14 -3.72 20.66
CA LYS A 583 20.47 -4.34 19.53
C LYS A 583 21.45 -5.17 18.68
N GLU A 584 22.51 -4.57 18.17
CA GLU A 584 23.47 -5.20 17.29
C GLU A 584 24.24 -6.36 17.95
N GLN A 585 24.68 -6.17 19.20
CA GLN A 585 25.55 -7.14 19.86
C GLN A 585 24.79 -8.27 20.57
N LEU A 586 23.54 -8.01 21.01
CA LEU A 586 22.76 -8.95 21.79
C LEU A 586 21.43 -9.31 21.14
N LEU A 587 20.53 -8.34 20.89
CA LEU A 587 19.15 -8.63 20.52
C LEU A 587 19.02 -9.21 19.10
N ASP A 588 19.80 -8.76 18.13
CA ASP A 588 19.78 -9.27 16.74
C ASP A 588 20.29 -10.72 16.65
N LYS A 589 21.11 -11.14 17.62
CA LYS A 589 21.69 -12.48 17.69
C LYS A 589 20.91 -13.42 18.60
N PHE A 590 19.98 -12.88 19.39
CA PHE A 590 19.14 -13.65 20.30
C PHE A 590 18.01 -14.35 19.54
N ILE A 591 17.86 -15.66 19.75
CA ILE A 591 16.82 -16.47 19.11
C ILE A 591 15.59 -16.51 20.01
N PHE A 592 14.52 -15.89 19.55
CA PHE A 592 13.20 -15.96 20.20
C PHE A 592 12.44 -17.22 19.75
N PRO A 593 11.52 -17.76 20.59
CA PRO A 593 10.57 -18.77 20.12
C PRO A 593 9.72 -18.28 18.96
N ASP A 594 9.41 -19.15 17.99
CA ASP A 594 8.68 -18.79 16.75
C ASP A 594 7.31 -18.11 16.99
N GLN A 595 6.64 -18.44 18.09
CA GLN A 595 5.34 -17.89 18.45
C GLN A 595 5.41 -16.62 19.31
N SER A 596 6.62 -16.13 19.61
CA SER A 596 6.78 -14.97 20.48
C SER A 596 6.32 -13.68 19.78
N LYS A 597 5.37 -12.99 20.41
CA LYS A 597 4.93 -11.66 19.95
C LYS A 597 5.99 -10.59 20.16
N PHE A 598 6.82 -10.73 21.17
CA PHE A 598 8.01 -9.93 21.40
C PHE A 598 9.21 -10.67 20.80
N ASN A 599 9.67 -10.25 19.64
CA ASN A 599 10.70 -10.91 18.84
C ASN A 599 11.60 -9.88 18.10
N ASN A 600 12.57 -10.39 17.35
CA ASN A 600 13.52 -9.57 16.60
C ASN A 600 12.81 -8.57 15.66
N GLY A 601 11.76 -9.00 14.95
CA GLY A 601 11.02 -8.10 14.04
C GLY A 601 10.35 -6.93 14.74
N VAL A 602 9.82 -7.13 15.95
CA VAL A 602 9.28 -6.02 16.79
C VAL A 602 10.40 -5.10 17.26
N ILE A 603 11.57 -5.64 17.60
CA ILE A 603 12.74 -4.88 18.02
C ILE A 603 13.30 -4.06 16.84
N ASP A 604 13.33 -4.63 15.64
CA ASP A 604 13.76 -3.93 14.41
C ASP A 604 12.84 -2.74 14.12
N LYS A 605 11.53 -2.94 14.19
CA LYS A 605 10.57 -1.85 14.02
C LYS A 605 10.71 -0.77 15.09
N LEU A 606 10.99 -1.15 16.33
CA LEU A 606 11.28 -0.19 17.41
C LEU A 606 12.50 0.68 17.07
N ALA A 607 13.58 0.07 16.56
CA ALA A 607 14.78 0.79 16.13
C ALA A 607 14.49 1.74 14.96
N ILE A 608 13.71 1.32 13.96
CA ILE A 608 13.28 2.15 12.85
C ILE A 608 12.47 3.36 13.34
N ILE A 609 11.52 3.14 14.27
CA ILE A 609 10.74 4.24 14.87
C ILE A 609 11.67 5.23 15.59
N PHE A 610 12.64 4.74 16.34
CA PHE A 610 13.62 5.61 17.00
C PHE A 610 14.38 6.47 16.00
N ASN A 611 14.92 5.87 14.95
CA ASN A 611 15.66 6.59 13.90
C ASN A 611 14.80 7.67 13.22
N ARG A 612 13.58 7.33 12.81
CA ARG A 612 12.66 8.27 12.14
C ARG A 612 12.25 9.45 13.03
N LYS A 613 12.15 9.21 14.35
CA LYS A 613 11.78 10.24 15.32
C LYS A 613 12.95 10.94 15.96
N GLY A 614 14.18 10.64 15.52
CA GLY A 614 15.41 11.22 16.07
C GLY A 614 15.61 10.88 17.56
N ILE A 615 15.13 9.72 18.01
CA ILE A 615 15.26 9.25 19.40
C ILE A 615 16.50 8.35 19.48
N ALA A 616 17.45 8.69 20.34
CA ALA A 616 18.65 7.88 20.62
C ALA A 616 18.63 7.40 22.08
N PRO A 617 17.83 6.38 22.43
CA PRO A 617 17.65 5.99 23.81
C PRO A 617 18.87 5.27 24.35
N LYS A 618 19.12 5.45 25.64
CA LYS A 618 20.05 4.65 26.44
C LYS A 618 19.29 3.55 27.16
N ILE A 619 19.97 2.42 27.39
CA ILE A 619 19.42 1.23 27.99
C ILE A 619 20.36 0.67 29.03
N ASP A 620 19.82 0.19 30.15
CA ASP A 620 20.52 -0.59 31.14
C ASP A 620 20.23 -2.08 30.89
N VAL A 621 21.26 -2.91 30.90
CA VAL A 621 21.12 -4.38 30.77
C VAL A 621 21.37 -5.02 32.11
N ILE A 622 20.43 -5.84 32.60
CA ILE A 622 20.43 -6.39 33.94
C ILE A 622 20.25 -7.91 33.91
N TRP A 623 21.23 -8.61 34.44
CA TRP A 623 21.11 -10.02 34.74
C TRP A 623 20.41 -10.19 36.10
N MET A 624 19.23 -10.72 36.04
CA MET A 624 18.40 -10.88 37.24
C MET A 624 18.95 -12.01 38.09
N ARG A 625 19.33 -11.66 39.34
CA ARG A 625 19.84 -12.60 40.36
C ARG A 625 21.08 -13.41 39.93
N ASP A 626 21.99 -12.79 39.18
CA ASP A 626 23.25 -13.37 38.66
C ASP A 626 23.05 -14.73 38.00
N GLY A 627 22.01 -14.85 37.17
CA GLY A 627 21.69 -16.09 36.44
C GLY A 627 21.11 -17.25 37.29
N ARG A 628 20.70 -17.01 38.53
CA ARG A 628 19.94 -18.04 39.28
C ARG A 628 18.61 -18.33 38.61
N THR A 629 18.32 -19.62 38.51
CA THR A 629 17.08 -20.10 37.89
C THR A 629 15.85 -19.74 38.73
N SER A 630 14.78 -19.35 38.00
CA SER A 630 13.44 -19.21 38.56
C SER A 630 12.56 -20.35 38.04
N LEU A 631 12.11 -21.18 38.96
CA LEU A 631 11.34 -22.40 38.65
C LEU A 631 9.88 -22.07 38.36
N HIS A 632 9.39 -22.43 37.17
CA HIS A 632 8.04 -22.18 36.72
C HIS A 632 7.36 -23.43 36.14
N ASP A 633 6.04 -23.47 36.22
CA ASP A 633 5.22 -24.46 35.52
C ASP A 633 4.95 -23.95 34.12
N ILE A 634 5.59 -24.53 33.11
CA ILE A 634 5.42 -24.14 31.70
C ILE A 634 4.26 -24.94 31.11
N ASN A 635 3.17 -24.24 30.77
CA ASN A 635 1.98 -24.86 30.19
C ASN A 635 1.89 -24.52 28.70
N ASN A 636 1.90 -25.50 27.81
CA ASN A 636 1.86 -25.33 26.36
C ASN A 636 2.91 -24.30 25.84
N GLY A 637 4.13 -24.34 26.39
CA GLY A 637 5.19 -23.42 26.03
C GLY A 637 5.04 -21.99 26.56
N HIS A 638 4.02 -21.71 27.39
CA HIS A 638 3.79 -20.36 27.93
C HIS A 638 4.40 -20.22 29.33
N ILE A 639 5.19 -19.15 29.52
CA ILE A 639 5.80 -18.77 30.78
C ILE A 639 4.77 -17.97 31.60
N PRO A 640 4.38 -18.43 32.81
CA PRO A 640 3.53 -17.61 33.68
C PRO A 640 4.26 -16.36 34.12
N ASN A 641 3.60 -15.49 34.89
CA ASN A 641 4.24 -14.25 35.33
C ASN A 641 5.53 -14.52 36.13
N TYR A 642 6.69 -14.22 35.49
CA TYR A 642 8.02 -14.44 36.07
C TYR A 642 8.63 -13.18 36.71
N MET A 643 8.06 -12.00 36.45
CA MET A 643 8.50 -10.75 37.07
C MET A 643 7.67 -10.49 38.32
N VAL A 644 8.15 -11.00 39.46
CA VAL A 644 7.43 -10.95 40.73
C VAL A 644 8.16 -10.11 41.78
N GLY A 645 7.41 -9.33 42.52
CA GLY A 645 7.90 -8.66 43.71
C GLY A 645 7.71 -9.56 44.97
N ARG A 646 8.73 -9.77 45.79
CA ARG A 646 8.55 -10.37 47.11
C ARG A 646 8.01 -9.29 48.08
N ARG A 647 6.80 -9.48 48.61
CA ARG A 647 6.39 -8.82 49.84
C ARG A 647 7.16 -9.42 50.99
N PRO A 648 7.77 -8.64 51.88
CA PRO A 648 8.37 -9.20 53.11
C PRO A 648 7.30 -9.97 53.88
N LYS A 649 7.67 -11.09 54.46
CA LYS A 649 6.78 -11.86 55.33
C LYS A 649 6.36 -11.05 56.59
N ASP A 650 7.17 -10.09 56.96
CA ASP A 650 6.98 -9.16 58.07
C ASP A 650 6.66 -7.79 57.54
N ILE A 651 5.42 -7.33 57.71
CA ILE A 651 4.88 -6.07 57.20
C ILE A 651 5.53 -4.86 57.90
N THR A 652 6.22 -5.07 59.03
CA THR A 652 6.88 -3.98 59.77
C THR A 652 8.27 -3.68 59.25
N LYS A 653 8.87 -4.55 58.42
CA LYS A 653 10.18 -4.30 57.83
C LYS A 653 10.10 -3.44 56.58
N PRO A 654 11.05 -2.53 56.38
CA PRO A 654 11.08 -1.70 55.16
C PRO A 654 11.23 -2.58 53.93
N ILE A 655 10.49 -2.25 52.85
CA ILE A 655 10.56 -2.94 51.57
C ILE A 655 11.92 -2.62 50.95
N THR A 656 12.88 -3.53 51.10
CA THR A 656 14.24 -3.37 50.50
C THR A 656 14.26 -3.73 49.02
N TYR A 657 13.23 -4.45 48.52
CA TYR A 657 13.10 -4.82 47.12
C TYR A 657 11.71 -4.44 46.58
N LYS A 658 11.68 -3.53 45.58
CA LYS A 658 10.46 -2.97 45.02
C LYS A 658 9.75 -3.87 43.99
N GLY A 659 10.33 -5.03 43.68
CA GLY A 659 9.89 -5.93 42.62
C GLY A 659 10.62 -5.75 41.29
N ASP A 660 10.69 -6.84 40.49
CA ASP A 660 11.45 -6.86 39.24
C ASP A 660 11.04 -5.72 38.28
N GLU A 661 9.75 -5.35 38.24
CA GLU A 661 9.23 -4.29 37.38
C GLU A 661 9.59 -2.85 37.82
N LYS A 662 10.10 -2.63 39.04
CA LYS A 662 10.32 -1.28 39.60
C LYS A 662 11.73 -1.04 40.10
N GLN A 663 12.47 -2.11 40.44
CA GLN A 663 13.69 -2.01 41.23
C GLN A 663 14.79 -1.19 40.54
N PHE A 664 14.97 -1.39 39.24
CA PHE A 664 16.08 -0.78 38.50
C PHE A 664 15.61 0.25 37.46
N CYS A 665 14.31 0.58 37.40
CA CYS A 665 13.81 1.58 36.48
C CYS A 665 14.35 2.96 36.81
N ARG A 666 14.86 3.65 35.80
CA ARG A 666 15.34 5.02 35.84
C ARG A 666 14.55 5.89 34.84
N ASP A 667 14.33 7.13 35.21
CA ASP A 667 13.59 8.07 34.34
C ASP A 667 14.33 8.27 33.00
N GLY A 668 13.61 8.16 31.90
CA GLY A 668 14.11 8.32 30.54
C GLY A 668 15.08 7.23 30.04
N ILE A 669 15.42 6.22 30.85
CA ILE A 669 16.34 5.13 30.48
C ILE A 669 15.57 3.84 30.28
N MET A 670 15.77 3.20 29.14
CA MET A 670 15.24 1.85 28.88
C MET A 670 15.94 0.80 29.75
N GLN A 671 15.33 -0.37 29.88
CA GLN A 671 15.94 -1.47 30.63
C GLN A 671 15.69 -2.81 29.94
N LEU A 672 16.73 -3.59 29.77
CA LEU A 672 16.63 -4.99 29.35
C LEU A 672 16.94 -5.89 30.52
N GLN A 673 15.98 -6.67 30.98
CA GLN A 673 16.19 -7.71 31.99
C GLN A 673 16.39 -9.07 31.33
N ILE A 674 17.44 -9.77 31.76
CA ILE A 674 17.75 -11.14 31.37
C ILE A 674 17.43 -12.02 32.56
N HIS A 675 16.40 -12.84 32.43
CA HIS A 675 15.95 -13.82 33.40
C HIS A 675 16.38 -15.23 32.98
N THR A 676 16.62 -16.10 33.96
CA THR A 676 16.89 -17.53 33.73
C THR A 676 15.70 -18.33 34.25
N ILE A 677 14.92 -18.93 33.38
CA ILE A 677 13.70 -19.67 33.69
C ILE A 677 13.99 -21.18 33.60
N GLU A 678 13.54 -21.95 34.59
CA GLU A 678 13.60 -23.42 34.60
C GLU A 678 12.18 -23.96 34.56
N ASP A 679 11.92 -24.86 33.62
CA ASP A 679 10.67 -25.61 33.56
C ASP A 679 10.69 -26.74 34.62
N LYS A 680 9.72 -26.72 35.52
CA LYS A 680 9.59 -27.71 36.61
C LYS A 680 9.42 -29.13 36.12
N ILE A 681 8.85 -29.34 34.96
CA ILE A 681 8.52 -30.66 34.42
C ILE A 681 9.72 -31.26 33.71
N THR A 682 10.32 -30.49 32.81
CA THR A 682 11.41 -30.97 31.95
C THR A 682 12.81 -30.72 32.53
N GLY A 683 12.94 -29.81 33.50
CA GLY A 683 14.22 -29.33 34.01
C GLY A 683 15.04 -28.50 33.03
N VAL A 684 14.45 -28.12 31.88
CA VAL A 684 15.13 -27.28 30.89
C VAL A 684 15.26 -25.87 31.43
N VAL A 685 16.46 -25.31 31.31
CA VAL A 685 16.79 -23.95 31.75
C VAL A 685 17.02 -23.06 30.52
N SER A 686 16.31 -21.95 30.42
CA SER A 686 16.37 -21.05 29.26
C SER A 686 16.47 -19.58 29.67
N PRO A 687 17.29 -18.75 28.97
CA PRO A 687 17.26 -17.31 29.13
C PRO A 687 15.98 -16.71 28.53
N THR A 688 15.45 -15.71 29.21
CA THR A 688 14.19 -15.04 28.84
C THR A 688 14.34 -13.55 29.01
N LEU A 689 13.86 -12.77 28.03
CA LEU A 689 14.05 -11.33 27.97
C LEU A 689 12.78 -10.56 28.36
N ALA A 690 12.98 -9.42 29.03
CA ALA A 690 11.94 -8.43 29.28
C ALA A 690 12.49 -7.02 29.06
N LEU A 691 11.84 -6.24 28.19
CA LEU A 691 12.25 -4.89 27.82
C LEU A 691 11.31 -3.85 28.46
N TYR A 692 11.88 -2.97 29.27
CA TYR A 692 11.21 -1.78 29.79
C TYR A 692 11.41 -0.59 28.86
N ILE A 693 10.33 0.11 28.55
CA ILE A 693 10.34 1.35 27.79
C ILE A 693 9.69 2.43 28.67
N PRO A 694 10.39 3.54 28.97
CA PRO A 694 9.82 4.64 29.73
C PRO A 694 8.59 5.24 29.08
N LYS A 695 7.68 5.77 29.89
CA LYS A 695 6.40 6.33 29.41
C LYS A 695 6.60 7.45 28.38
N GLU A 696 7.58 8.33 28.60
CA GLU A 696 7.91 9.45 27.74
C GLU A 696 8.39 8.99 26.34
N ILE A 697 8.95 7.80 26.25
CA ILE A 697 9.32 7.17 24.98
C ILE A 697 8.09 6.51 24.35
N ILE A 698 7.29 5.76 25.14
CA ILE A 698 6.09 5.08 24.64
C ILE A 698 5.11 6.06 23.96
N GLU A 699 4.89 7.23 24.56
CA GLU A 699 4.01 8.28 24.03
C GLU A 699 4.43 8.76 22.63
N LYS A 700 5.67 8.50 22.24
CA LYS A 700 6.22 8.81 20.91
C LYS A 700 6.20 7.63 19.96
N LEU A 701 5.89 6.41 20.40
CA LEU A 701 5.91 5.22 19.56
C LEU A 701 4.62 5.10 18.74
N THR A 702 4.75 4.43 17.62
CA THR A 702 3.62 4.03 16.77
C THR A 702 3.33 2.54 17.02
N ASN A 703 2.07 2.17 17.10
CA ASN A 703 1.68 0.76 17.23
C ASN A 703 2.05 -0.05 16.00
N LEU A 704 2.20 -1.35 16.19
CA LEU A 704 2.52 -2.29 15.13
C LEU A 704 1.31 -3.18 14.84
N VAL A 705 1.21 -3.64 13.61
CA VAL A 705 0.32 -4.72 13.20
C VAL A 705 1.17 -5.94 12.89
N ILE A 706 0.81 -7.07 13.49
CA ILE A 706 1.47 -8.36 13.32
C ILE A 706 0.44 -9.39 12.84
N PRO A 707 0.84 -10.44 12.10
CA PRO A 707 -0.02 -11.60 11.85
C PRO A 707 -0.49 -12.23 13.16
N ALA A 708 -1.76 -12.68 13.21
CA ALA A 708 -2.35 -13.30 14.39
C ALA A 708 -2.04 -14.79 14.47
#